data_c22bceb86b885482d3640d575be7ab87
#
_entry.id   c22bceb86b885482d3640d575be7ab87
#
_cell.length_a   1.000
_cell.length_b   1.000
_cell.length_c   1.000
_cell.angle_alpha   90.00
_cell.angle_beta   90.00
_cell.angle_gamma   90.00
#
_symmetry.space_group_name_H-M   'P 1'
#
loop_
_entity.id
_entity.type
_entity.pdbx_description
1 polymer ?
#
loop_
_entity_poly.entity_id
_entity_poly.type
_entity_poly.pdbx_seq_one_letter_code
_entity_poly.pdbx_strand_id
1 'polypeptide(L)'
;SHHLPDPPAHTRGSSSRDKDRSSTVSSSVSMPAGGKGNRSSSAINTTQKTPNRLINEKSPYLLQHAYNPVDWCVPPQSSGEVTSIPVGYSTCHWCHMMEEETFQNEEIARLLNEDFVSVKVDREERPDVDKVYMTFVQATSSGGGWPMNVWLTPSLQPFVGGTYFPPEDGLTRVGFRTVLLRIRDQWKQNKNTLLDSSQRVTTALLARSEISMGDRQMPPTAATMSSRCFQQLDEGYDEEYGGFAEAPKFPTPVILSFLFSYWLGHRMAQDGSRAQQMALHTLKMMANGGIRDHVGQGFHRYSTDRQWQVPHFEKMLYDQGQLAVSYSQAFQISGDEFYSDVAKGILQYVSRSLSHRSGGFYSAEDADSPPERGMRPKEGAFYVWTVKEVQRLLPEAVPGATEPLTAGQLLIKHYGLTETGNINTCQDSKGELHGQNVLTVRYSLELTAARFGLEVEAVRSLLTAGVDKLLQARKQRPKPHLDSKMLAAWNGLMVSGYAVTGAVLGIDKLVHSATNCAKFLKRHMFDVATGRLRRTCYAGTGTTVEHRDPPCWGFLEDYAFVVRGLLDLYEASQESAWLEWALRLQDAQDRLFWDSQGGGYFCSEAELGGSLPLRVKDDQDGAEPSANSVAAHNLLRLHGFTGHKDWLDKCACLLTAFSERMRRVPVALPEMVRALSAHQQGLKQIVICGERTAKDTRALLQCVHALYIPNKVLILADGDPSSFLSRQLPFLSTLRRLEDRATAYVYENQACSMPITEPCELQKLLLQ
;
A
#
# COMPACT_ATOMS: atom_id res chain seq x y z
N SER A 1 10.20 8.73 -35.28
CA SER A 1 11.26 9.72 -35.51
C SER A 1 10.75 11.12 -35.14
N HIS A 2 10.98 11.55 -33.93
CA HIS A 2 11.13 12.95 -33.55
C HIS A 2 11.99 13.01 -32.29
N HIS A 3 13.14 13.66 -32.45
CA HIS A 3 14.16 13.88 -31.43
C HIS A 3 13.68 14.81 -30.32
N LEU A 4 13.99 14.45 -29.10
CA LEU A 4 14.02 15.36 -27.94
C LEU A 4 15.46 15.85 -27.77
N PRO A 5 15.72 17.12 -27.41
CA PRO A 5 17.07 17.65 -27.23
C PRO A 5 17.61 17.39 -25.82
N ASP A 6 18.92 17.12 -25.76
CA ASP A 6 19.72 16.94 -24.56
C ASP A 6 19.87 18.23 -23.73
N PRO A 7 20.06 18.12 -22.41
CA PRO A 7 20.39 19.28 -21.57
C PRO A 7 21.88 19.63 -21.65
N PRO A 8 22.26 20.92 -21.45
CA PRO A 8 23.64 21.39 -21.68
C PRO A 8 24.60 20.99 -20.56
N ALA A 9 25.80 20.62 -20.98
CA ALA A 9 26.95 20.30 -20.14
C ALA A 9 27.52 21.53 -19.42
N HIS A 10 27.82 21.38 -18.12
CA HIS A 10 28.58 22.34 -17.35
C HIS A 10 30.08 22.18 -17.60
N THR A 11 30.70 23.20 -18.18
CA THR A 11 32.15 23.36 -18.31
C THR A 11 32.76 23.83 -17.00
N ARG A 12 33.83 23.15 -16.59
CA ARG A 12 34.76 23.55 -15.52
C ARG A 12 35.61 24.73 -15.98
N GLY A 13 35.75 25.76 -15.13
CA GLY A 13 36.75 26.81 -15.25
C GLY A 13 37.47 27.04 -13.91
N SER A 14 38.75 26.76 -13.88
CA SER A 14 39.68 26.95 -12.80
C SER A 14 40.37 28.30 -12.88
N SER A 15 40.65 28.97 -11.74
CA SER A 15 41.83 29.75 -11.36
C SER A 15 41.53 30.65 -10.16
N SER A 16 42.13 30.47 -9.05
CA SER A 16 43.46 30.74 -8.49
C SER A 16 43.64 32.18 -7.96
N ARG A 17 43.95 32.25 -6.63
CA ARG A 17 44.77 33.22 -5.92
C ARG A 17 44.22 34.65 -5.73
N ASP A 18 44.44 35.36 -4.67
CA ASP A 18 45.41 35.33 -3.52
C ASP A 18 44.93 36.27 -2.39
N LYS A 19 45.27 35.93 -1.12
CA LYS A 19 45.78 36.75 0.01
C LYS A 19 45.19 38.14 0.40
N ASP A 20 44.89 38.42 1.55
CA ASP A 20 45.55 38.60 2.83
C ASP A 20 44.84 39.60 3.77
N ARG A 21 45.02 39.38 5.10
CA ARG A 21 45.10 40.31 6.26
C ARG A 21 43.84 40.70 7.04
N SER A 22 43.69 39.99 8.12
CA SER A 22 43.81 40.38 9.54
C SER A 22 43.38 41.78 9.97
N SER A 23 42.48 41.82 10.96
CA SER A 23 42.74 42.55 12.22
C SER A 23 41.69 42.22 13.28
N THR A 24 42.22 41.73 14.39
CA THR A 24 41.64 41.63 15.72
C THR A 24 41.29 42.99 16.33
N VAL A 25 40.16 43.10 17.02
CA VAL A 25 40.07 43.89 18.25
C VAL A 25 39.04 43.29 19.19
N SER A 26 39.52 42.83 20.32
CA SER A 26 38.80 42.50 21.53
C SER A 26 38.48 43.75 22.33
N SER A 27 37.32 43.85 22.95
CA SER A 27 37.15 44.61 24.17
C SER A 27 36.01 44.07 25.02
N SER A 28 36.42 43.57 26.16
CA SER A 28 35.69 43.27 27.37
C SER A 28 35.21 44.56 28.06
N VAL A 29 33.99 44.61 28.55
CA VAL A 29 33.65 45.47 29.71
C VAL A 29 32.53 44.78 30.54
N SER A 30 32.80 44.76 31.81
CA SER A 30 32.19 44.19 32.99
C SER A 30 30.80 44.74 33.35
N MET A 31 30.10 43.86 34.12
CA MET A 31 28.84 44.19 34.86
C MET A 31 29.04 45.28 35.92
N PRO A 32 27.92 45.87 36.39
CA PRO A 32 27.67 45.85 37.82
C PRO A 32 26.26 45.34 38.21
N ALA A 33 26.20 44.82 39.39
CA ALA A 33 25.05 44.24 40.08
C ALA A 33 24.15 45.31 40.73
N GLY A 34 22.84 44.94 40.85
CA GLY A 34 22.02 45.42 41.94
C GLY A 34 20.76 46.19 41.58
N GLY A 35 19.59 45.56 41.81
CA GLY A 35 18.30 46.26 41.80
C GLY A 35 17.11 45.31 41.99
N LYS A 36 16.59 45.19 43.21
CA LYS A 36 15.34 44.51 43.57
C LYS A 36 14.16 45.29 42.97
N GLY A 37 13.18 44.59 42.38
CA GLY A 37 11.90 45.20 42.13
C GLY A 37 10.97 44.44 41.19
N ASN A 38 9.88 43.95 41.75
CA ASN A 38 8.60 43.59 41.17
C ASN A 38 8.51 42.40 40.22
N ARG A 39 7.97 41.29 40.77
CA ARG A 39 7.22 40.29 40.08
C ARG A 39 5.94 40.89 39.44
N SER A 40 6.00 41.17 38.17
CA SER A 40 4.77 41.20 37.34
C SER A 40 4.65 39.83 36.72
N SER A 41 3.69 39.06 37.20
CA SER A 41 3.21 37.86 36.54
C SER A 41 2.70 38.24 35.14
N SER A 42 3.50 38.05 34.13
CA SER A 42 3.00 37.99 32.77
C SER A 42 2.19 36.69 32.68
N ALA A 43 0.89 36.81 32.83
CA ALA A 43 -0.06 35.78 32.41
C ALA A 43 0.26 35.49 30.94
N ILE A 44 0.76 34.30 30.67
CA ILE A 44 0.77 33.72 29.31
C ILE A 44 -0.72 33.60 28.97
N ASN A 45 -1.21 34.52 28.16
CA ASN A 45 -2.51 34.43 27.51
C ASN A 45 -2.42 33.24 26.55
N THR A 46 -2.70 32.03 27.04
CA THR A 46 -3.12 30.92 26.20
C THR A 46 -4.51 31.29 25.70
N THR A 47 -4.57 32.00 24.57
CA THR A 47 -5.79 32.09 23.77
C THR A 47 -6.16 30.65 23.42
N GLN A 48 -7.17 30.10 24.08
CA GLN A 48 -7.76 28.83 23.72
C GLN A 48 -8.20 28.95 22.26
N LYS A 49 -7.46 28.27 21.33
CA LYS A 49 -7.85 28.23 19.92
C LYS A 49 -9.24 27.60 19.84
N THR A 50 -10.20 28.32 19.31
CA THR A 50 -11.56 27.82 19.06
C THR A 50 -11.50 26.81 17.91
N PRO A 51 -12.00 25.58 18.09
CA PRO A 51 -11.99 24.60 17.01
C PRO A 51 -12.96 25.00 15.89
N ASN A 52 -12.59 24.69 14.66
CA ASN A 52 -13.47 24.78 13.51
C ASN A 52 -14.41 23.56 13.41
N ARG A 53 -15.22 23.48 12.34
CA ARG A 53 -16.25 22.43 12.18
C ARG A 53 -15.72 21.00 12.13
N LEU A 54 -14.44 20.80 11.78
CA LEU A 54 -13.81 19.48 11.69
C LEU A 54 -13.70 18.76 13.04
N ILE A 55 -13.88 19.44 14.18
CA ILE A 55 -13.87 18.84 15.50
C ILE A 55 -14.94 17.76 15.68
N ASN A 56 -15.99 17.78 14.87
CA ASN A 56 -17.08 16.82 14.89
C ASN A 56 -16.84 15.60 13.98
N GLU A 57 -15.73 15.59 13.24
CA GLU A 57 -15.39 14.49 12.34
C GLU A 57 -14.77 13.30 13.10
N LYS A 58 -14.69 12.15 12.43
CA LYS A 58 -14.08 10.93 12.98
C LYS A 58 -12.70 10.64 12.38
N SER A 59 -12.42 11.16 11.17
CA SER A 59 -11.13 10.98 10.52
C SER A 59 -10.01 11.59 11.35
N PRO A 60 -8.96 10.83 11.71
CA PRO A 60 -7.77 11.38 12.37
C PRO A 60 -7.14 12.53 11.57
N TYR A 61 -7.13 12.45 10.24
CA TYR A 61 -6.63 13.52 9.38
C TYR A 61 -7.45 14.81 9.49
N LEU A 62 -8.76 14.72 9.45
CA LEU A 62 -9.62 15.90 9.58
C LEU A 62 -9.52 16.52 10.98
N LEU A 63 -9.43 15.68 12.02
CA LEU A 63 -9.26 16.12 13.41
C LEU A 63 -7.92 16.83 13.65
N GLN A 64 -6.84 16.46 12.97
CA GLN A 64 -5.55 17.17 12.99
C GLN A 64 -5.73 18.65 12.60
N HIS A 65 -6.63 18.94 11.65
CA HIS A 65 -6.90 20.28 11.16
C HIS A 65 -8.02 21.03 11.94
N ALA A 66 -8.58 20.47 12.98
CA ALA A 66 -9.71 21.06 13.74
C ALA A 66 -9.37 22.39 14.43
N TYR A 67 -8.08 22.64 14.69
CA TYR A 67 -7.62 23.88 15.35
C TYR A 67 -6.87 24.83 14.41
N ASN A 68 -6.92 24.60 13.09
CA ASN A 68 -6.44 25.57 12.12
C ASN A 68 -7.33 26.83 12.13
N PRO A 69 -6.78 28.02 11.86
CA PRO A 69 -7.58 29.26 11.74
C PRO A 69 -8.44 29.29 10.48
N VAL A 70 -8.30 28.33 9.56
CA VAL A 70 -9.15 28.17 8.38
C VAL A 70 -10.51 27.60 8.78
N ASP A 71 -11.61 28.21 8.30
CA ASP A 71 -12.98 27.70 8.46
C ASP A 71 -13.27 26.57 7.47
N TRP A 72 -12.75 25.39 7.79
CA TRP A 72 -12.93 24.20 6.96
C TRP A 72 -14.39 23.76 6.93
N CYS A 73 -14.92 23.58 5.73
CA CYS A 73 -16.24 22.97 5.48
C CYS A 73 -16.13 21.49 5.16
N VAL A 74 -17.21 20.75 5.41
CA VAL A 74 -17.46 19.40 4.89
C VAL A 74 -18.52 19.54 3.80
N PRO A 75 -18.48 18.82 2.72
CA PRO A 75 -18.68 19.13 1.31
C PRO A 75 -19.64 20.29 0.94
N PRO A 76 -19.47 20.91 -0.24
CA PRO A 76 -19.92 22.26 -0.51
C PRO A 76 -21.43 22.39 -0.69
N GLN A 77 -21.98 23.44 -0.10
CA GLN A 77 -23.20 24.07 -0.64
C GLN A 77 -22.75 25.06 -1.73
N SER A 78 -23.42 25.03 -2.89
CA SER A 78 -23.14 25.90 -4.03
C SER A 78 -23.29 27.39 -3.64
N SER A 79 -22.18 28.05 -3.31
CA SER A 79 -22.16 29.47 -2.90
C SER A 79 -21.93 30.44 -4.04
N GLY A 80 -21.65 29.96 -5.26
CA GLY A 80 -21.22 30.79 -6.38
C GLY A 80 -19.76 31.24 -6.34
N GLU A 81 -19.00 30.78 -5.36
CA GLU A 81 -17.59 31.11 -5.10
C GLU A 81 -16.66 29.93 -5.53
N VAL A 82 -15.36 30.24 -5.60
CA VAL A 82 -14.33 29.24 -5.88
C VAL A 82 -14.19 28.28 -4.69
N THR A 83 -14.23 26.99 -4.96
CA THR A 83 -13.99 25.97 -3.92
C THR A 83 -12.51 25.57 -3.91
N SER A 84 -11.86 25.67 -2.76
CA SER A 84 -10.49 25.19 -2.51
C SER A 84 -10.54 23.83 -1.82
N ILE A 85 -9.98 22.79 -2.43
CA ILE A 85 -9.98 21.42 -1.88
C ILE A 85 -8.55 20.94 -1.67
N PRO A 86 -7.98 21.08 -0.47
CA PRO A 86 -6.80 20.33 -0.05
C PRO A 86 -7.16 18.89 0.33
N VAL A 87 -6.52 17.93 -0.33
CA VAL A 87 -6.69 16.48 -0.13
C VAL A 87 -5.41 15.88 0.43
N GLY A 88 -5.53 15.03 1.43
CA GLY A 88 -4.40 14.34 2.06
C GLY A 88 -4.85 13.15 2.89
N TYR A 89 -3.99 12.68 3.77
CA TYR A 89 -4.26 11.58 4.72
C TYR A 89 -3.42 11.72 5.99
N SER A 90 -3.78 10.99 7.03
CA SER A 90 -3.34 11.21 8.42
C SER A 90 -1.83 11.05 8.63
N THR A 91 -1.19 10.06 7.98
CA THR A 91 0.22 9.71 8.18
C THR A 91 1.17 10.35 7.15
N CYS A 92 0.68 11.31 6.38
CA CYS A 92 1.39 11.97 5.30
C CYS A 92 2.31 13.08 5.82
N HIS A 93 3.62 12.87 5.83
CA HIS A 93 4.63 13.86 6.25
C HIS A 93 4.45 15.23 5.57
N TRP A 94 4.37 15.30 4.24
CA TRP A 94 4.20 16.55 3.52
C TRP A 94 2.85 17.24 3.77
N CYS A 95 1.82 16.46 4.18
CA CYS A 95 0.55 17.04 4.63
C CYS A 95 0.71 17.73 6.00
N HIS A 96 1.47 17.14 6.93
CA HIS A 96 1.82 17.76 8.22
C HIS A 96 2.63 19.04 8.00
N MET A 97 3.61 19.00 7.09
CA MET A 97 4.38 20.18 6.75
C MET A 97 3.50 21.33 6.25
N MET A 98 2.59 21.03 5.32
CA MET A 98 1.68 22.06 4.79
C MET A 98 0.68 22.53 5.85
N GLU A 99 0.30 21.68 6.78
CA GLU A 99 -0.54 22.07 7.92
C GLU A 99 0.18 23.09 8.80
N GLU A 100 1.39 22.78 9.25
CA GLU A 100 2.17 23.63 10.15
C GLU A 100 2.58 24.96 9.50
N GLU A 101 3.07 24.91 8.26
CA GLU A 101 3.64 26.08 7.60
C GLU A 101 2.58 26.96 6.92
N THR A 102 1.52 26.34 6.35
CA THR A 102 0.57 27.04 5.49
C THR A 102 -0.80 27.21 6.16
N PHE A 103 -1.42 26.11 6.64
CA PHE A 103 -2.80 26.19 7.16
C PHE A 103 -2.91 26.74 8.58
N GLN A 104 -1.82 26.81 9.35
CA GLN A 104 -1.74 27.52 10.63
C GLN A 104 -1.39 29.01 10.48
N ASN A 105 -1.07 29.47 9.27
CA ASN A 105 -0.75 30.86 8.99
C ASN A 105 -2.03 31.72 8.94
N GLU A 106 -2.13 32.70 9.84
CA GLU A 106 -3.32 33.56 10.00
C GLU A 106 -3.64 34.40 8.76
N GLU A 107 -2.63 34.87 8.00
CA GLU A 107 -2.85 35.67 6.79
C GLU A 107 -3.40 34.81 5.65
N ILE A 108 -2.87 33.60 5.48
CA ILE A 108 -3.36 32.61 4.51
C ILE A 108 -4.78 32.18 4.88
N ALA A 109 -5.04 31.92 6.16
CA ALA A 109 -6.36 31.57 6.65
C ALA A 109 -7.38 32.65 6.39
N ARG A 110 -7.03 33.92 6.61
CA ARG A 110 -7.89 35.06 6.29
C ARG A 110 -8.27 35.11 4.80
N LEU A 111 -7.29 34.91 3.89
CA LEU A 111 -7.56 34.85 2.44
C LEU A 111 -8.49 33.69 2.08
N LEU A 112 -8.27 32.51 2.64
CA LEU A 112 -9.12 31.34 2.42
C LEU A 112 -10.54 31.58 2.92
N ASN A 113 -10.71 32.18 4.10
CA ASN A 113 -12.01 32.41 4.73
C ASN A 113 -12.81 33.56 4.05
N GLU A 114 -12.12 34.55 3.48
CA GLU A 114 -12.77 35.70 2.84
C GLU A 114 -13.15 35.46 1.37
N ASP A 115 -12.32 34.76 0.59
CA ASP A 115 -12.42 34.66 -0.86
C ASP A 115 -12.74 33.25 -1.39
N PHE A 116 -12.77 32.22 -0.53
CA PHE A 116 -12.92 30.81 -0.95
C PHE A 116 -13.88 30.02 -0.06
N VAL A 117 -14.50 28.99 -0.63
CA VAL A 117 -15.11 27.91 0.15
C VAL A 117 -14.03 26.82 0.35
N SER A 118 -13.56 26.68 1.56
CA SER A 118 -12.44 25.76 1.88
C SER A 118 -12.95 24.41 2.39
N VAL A 119 -12.70 23.35 1.63
CA VAL A 119 -13.17 21.99 1.93
C VAL A 119 -11.97 21.07 2.16
N LYS A 120 -11.81 20.54 3.37
CA LYS A 120 -10.75 19.57 3.67
C LYS A 120 -11.22 18.16 3.38
N VAL A 121 -10.41 17.35 2.67
CA VAL A 121 -10.79 16.01 2.25
C VAL A 121 -9.73 14.99 2.68
N ASP A 122 -10.17 13.96 3.41
CA ASP A 122 -9.39 12.75 3.64
C ASP A 122 -9.56 11.82 2.42
N ARG A 123 -8.46 11.57 1.70
CA ARG A 123 -8.45 10.69 0.51
C ARG A 123 -8.86 9.26 0.83
N GLU A 124 -8.63 8.82 2.04
CA GLU A 124 -8.96 7.46 2.45
C GLU A 124 -10.45 7.30 2.74
N GLU A 125 -11.14 8.35 3.18
CA GLU A 125 -12.60 8.38 3.26
C GLU A 125 -13.27 8.63 1.91
N ARG A 126 -12.67 9.50 1.07
CA ARG A 126 -13.23 9.94 -0.21
C ARG A 126 -12.26 9.68 -1.38
N PRO A 127 -11.98 8.39 -1.68
CA PRO A 127 -11.12 8.03 -2.81
C PRO A 127 -11.70 8.44 -4.18
N ASP A 128 -13.00 8.62 -4.28
CA ASP A 128 -13.68 9.15 -5.46
C ASP A 128 -13.28 10.58 -5.78
N VAL A 129 -13.25 11.47 -4.77
CA VAL A 129 -12.78 12.86 -4.88
C VAL A 129 -11.30 12.88 -5.23
N ASP A 130 -10.50 12.08 -4.52
CA ASP A 130 -9.06 11.97 -4.75
C ASP A 130 -8.74 11.55 -6.19
N LYS A 131 -9.32 10.45 -6.67
CA LYS A 131 -9.07 9.93 -8.03
C LYS A 131 -9.46 10.91 -9.12
N VAL A 132 -10.61 11.57 -9.01
CA VAL A 132 -11.08 12.55 -10.00
C VAL A 132 -10.10 13.71 -10.12
N TYR A 133 -9.73 14.34 -9.00
CA TYR A 133 -8.88 15.53 -9.04
C TYR A 133 -7.39 15.20 -9.19
N MET A 134 -6.93 14.02 -8.75
CA MET A 134 -5.59 13.55 -9.05
C MET A 134 -5.39 13.34 -10.55
N THR A 135 -6.40 12.83 -11.26
CA THR A 135 -6.37 12.71 -12.74
C THR A 135 -6.18 14.08 -13.40
N PHE A 136 -6.85 15.12 -12.88
CA PHE A 136 -6.65 16.49 -13.35
C PHE A 136 -5.23 16.99 -13.07
N VAL A 137 -4.74 16.82 -11.82
CA VAL A 137 -3.41 17.30 -11.44
C VAL A 137 -2.33 16.60 -12.27
N GLN A 138 -2.40 15.30 -12.46
CA GLN A 138 -1.46 14.53 -13.30
C GLN A 138 -1.51 14.92 -14.77
N ALA A 139 -2.67 15.34 -15.27
CA ALA A 139 -2.81 15.78 -16.67
C ALA A 139 -2.28 17.20 -16.91
N THR A 140 -2.22 18.05 -15.89
CA THR A 140 -1.87 19.48 -15.98
C THR A 140 -0.53 19.85 -15.37
N SER A 141 0.06 18.95 -14.58
CA SER A 141 1.38 19.12 -13.95
C SER A 141 2.30 17.95 -14.28
N SER A 142 3.59 18.08 -13.99
CA SER A 142 4.60 17.05 -14.28
C SER A 142 4.54 15.81 -13.37
N GLY A 143 3.55 15.71 -12.48
CA GLY A 143 3.38 14.59 -11.54
C GLY A 143 2.17 14.75 -10.65
N GLY A 144 1.93 13.77 -9.79
CA GLY A 144 0.87 13.76 -8.77
C GLY A 144 1.44 13.34 -7.42
N GLY A 145 0.65 13.53 -6.37
CA GLY A 145 1.03 13.17 -5.00
C GLY A 145 0.25 13.98 -3.96
N TRP A 146 0.50 13.68 -2.70
CA TRP A 146 -0.13 14.36 -1.58
C TRP A 146 0.89 15.17 -0.77
N PRO A 147 0.44 16.32 -0.19
CA PRO A 147 -0.89 16.91 -0.28
C PRO A 147 -1.24 17.30 -1.70
N MET A 148 -2.49 17.11 -2.11
CA MET A 148 -3.03 17.63 -3.36
C MET A 148 -3.91 18.84 -3.06
N ASN A 149 -3.74 19.91 -3.82
CA ASN A 149 -4.55 21.13 -3.70
C ASN A 149 -5.19 21.43 -5.05
N VAL A 150 -6.51 21.59 -5.07
CA VAL A 150 -7.26 21.86 -6.30
C VAL A 150 -8.27 22.96 -6.07
N TRP A 151 -8.37 23.89 -7.03
CA TRP A 151 -9.38 24.96 -7.03
C TRP A 151 -10.40 24.69 -8.11
N LEU A 152 -11.67 24.77 -7.70
CA LEU A 152 -12.82 24.36 -8.48
C LEU A 152 -13.78 25.51 -8.69
N THR A 153 -14.49 25.48 -9.81
CA THR A 153 -15.68 26.30 -10.05
C THR A 153 -16.81 25.89 -9.09
N PRO A 154 -17.88 26.68 -8.94
CA PRO A 154 -19.08 26.30 -8.18
C PRO A 154 -19.75 25.00 -8.68
N SER A 155 -19.51 24.61 -9.92
CA SER A 155 -19.95 23.33 -10.51
C SER A 155 -18.93 22.20 -10.31
N LEU A 156 -17.97 22.38 -9.39
CA LEU A 156 -16.92 21.41 -9.03
C LEU A 156 -15.98 21.00 -10.17
N GLN A 157 -15.88 21.83 -11.21
CA GLN A 157 -14.94 21.61 -12.33
C GLN A 157 -13.58 22.21 -11.99
N PRO A 158 -12.47 21.45 -12.14
CA PRO A 158 -11.14 21.93 -11.77
C PRO A 158 -10.57 22.89 -12.82
N PHE A 159 -9.81 23.91 -12.36
CA PHE A 159 -9.12 24.84 -13.24
C PHE A 159 -7.68 25.16 -12.80
N VAL A 160 -7.33 24.98 -11.52
CA VAL A 160 -5.96 25.06 -11.00
C VAL A 160 -5.74 23.89 -10.05
N GLY A 161 -4.54 23.31 -10.07
CA GLY A 161 -4.16 22.25 -9.14
C GLY A 161 -2.66 22.11 -9.02
N GLY A 162 -2.24 21.45 -7.96
CA GLY A 162 -0.86 21.11 -7.67
C GLY A 162 -0.74 20.28 -6.41
N THR A 163 0.49 19.98 -6.03
CA THR A 163 0.78 19.20 -4.82
C THR A 163 1.13 20.12 -3.64
N TYR A 164 2.27 19.94 -3.01
CA TYR A 164 2.74 20.78 -1.93
C TYR A 164 3.06 22.21 -2.41
N PHE A 165 2.59 23.22 -1.66
CA PHE A 165 2.93 24.62 -1.80
C PHE A 165 3.50 25.17 -0.50
N PRO A 166 4.71 25.80 -0.50
CA PRO A 166 5.19 26.53 0.66
C PRO A 166 4.30 27.76 0.94
N PRO A 167 4.30 28.34 2.14
CA PRO A 167 3.48 29.52 2.45
C PRO A 167 3.79 30.73 1.56
N GLU A 168 5.06 31.03 1.32
CA GLU A 168 5.56 32.14 0.52
C GLU A 168 6.37 31.66 -0.68
N ASP A 169 6.60 32.54 -1.66
CA ASP A 169 7.38 32.26 -2.85
C ASP A 169 8.83 31.90 -2.49
N GLY A 170 9.28 30.74 -2.93
CA GLY A 170 10.67 30.27 -2.87
C GLY A 170 11.41 30.46 -4.18
N LEU A 171 12.69 30.08 -4.22
CA LEU A 171 13.54 30.19 -5.42
C LEU A 171 13.01 29.37 -6.63
N THR A 172 12.38 28.24 -6.36
CA THR A 172 11.93 27.30 -7.40
C THR A 172 10.44 26.99 -7.36
N ARG A 173 9.73 27.45 -6.33
CA ARG A 173 8.31 27.14 -6.12
C ARG A 173 7.51 28.38 -5.77
N VAL A 174 6.33 28.47 -6.36
CA VAL A 174 5.35 29.53 -6.05
C VAL A 174 4.71 29.22 -4.70
N GLY A 175 4.56 30.24 -3.87
CA GLY A 175 3.93 30.14 -2.55
C GLY A 175 2.41 30.04 -2.63
N PHE A 176 1.83 29.40 -1.62
CA PHE A 176 0.38 29.22 -1.52
C PHE A 176 -0.37 30.56 -1.48
N ARG A 177 0.16 31.53 -0.74
CA ARG A 177 -0.38 32.91 -0.68
C ARG A 177 -0.46 33.54 -2.07
N THR A 178 0.60 33.45 -2.86
CA THR A 178 0.63 33.99 -4.24
C THR A 178 -0.37 33.28 -5.15
N VAL A 179 -0.52 31.96 -5.02
CA VAL A 179 -1.52 31.19 -5.78
C VAL A 179 -2.93 31.66 -5.43
N LEU A 180 -3.27 31.81 -4.14
CA LEU A 180 -4.59 32.29 -3.71
C LEU A 180 -4.91 33.68 -4.26
N LEU A 181 -3.97 34.63 -4.16
CA LEU A 181 -4.14 35.98 -4.66
C LEU A 181 -4.38 35.98 -6.18
N ARG A 182 -3.60 35.23 -6.95
CA ARG A 182 -3.78 35.10 -8.40
C ARG A 182 -5.14 34.54 -8.79
N ILE A 183 -5.57 33.46 -8.10
CA ILE A 183 -6.88 32.85 -8.36
C ILE A 183 -8.00 33.82 -8.04
N ARG A 184 -7.95 34.47 -6.88
CA ARG A 184 -8.94 35.51 -6.48
C ARG A 184 -9.06 36.61 -7.53
N ASP A 185 -7.93 37.18 -7.95
CA ASP A 185 -7.91 38.30 -8.87
C ASP A 185 -8.39 37.88 -10.26
N GLN A 186 -7.99 36.68 -10.75
CA GLN A 186 -8.49 36.12 -12.00
C GLN A 186 -10.00 35.81 -11.94
N TRP A 187 -10.48 35.30 -10.81
CA TRP A 187 -11.91 35.03 -10.63
C TRP A 187 -12.75 36.33 -10.67
N LYS A 188 -12.24 37.39 -10.06
CA LYS A 188 -12.91 38.71 -10.07
C LYS A 188 -12.87 39.39 -11.45
N GLN A 189 -11.77 39.23 -12.21
CA GLN A 189 -11.55 39.93 -13.47
C GLN A 189 -11.97 39.15 -14.72
N ASN A 190 -11.75 37.84 -14.74
CA ASN A 190 -11.84 36.96 -15.92
C ASN A 190 -12.67 35.71 -15.68
N LYS A 191 -13.72 35.77 -14.86
CA LYS A 191 -14.54 34.63 -14.44
C LYS A 191 -14.98 33.74 -15.59
N ASN A 192 -15.55 34.35 -16.67
CA ASN A 192 -16.04 33.57 -17.81
C ASN A 192 -14.94 32.78 -18.51
N THR A 193 -13.75 33.36 -18.67
CA THR A 193 -12.60 32.68 -19.26
C THR A 193 -12.16 31.46 -18.42
N LEU A 194 -12.21 31.58 -17.09
CA LEU A 194 -11.91 30.47 -16.20
C LEU A 194 -12.97 29.38 -16.28
N LEU A 195 -14.25 29.73 -16.34
CA LEU A 195 -15.34 28.76 -16.51
C LEU A 195 -15.22 27.99 -17.84
N ASP A 196 -14.96 28.71 -18.95
CA ASP A 196 -14.78 28.10 -20.26
C ASP A 196 -13.54 27.17 -20.30
N SER A 197 -12.46 27.59 -19.66
CA SER A 197 -11.23 26.77 -19.56
C SER A 197 -11.48 25.49 -18.75
N SER A 198 -12.13 25.64 -17.60
CA SER A 198 -12.51 24.54 -16.72
C SER A 198 -13.42 23.51 -17.43
N GLN A 199 -14.42 24.01 -18.16
CA GLN A 199 -15.32 23.16 -18.95
C GLN A 199 -14.55 22.39 -20.04
N ARG A 200 -13.64 23.03 -20.76
CA ARG A 200 -12.82 22.36 -21.79
C ARG A 200 -11.93 21.27 -21.20
N VAL A 201 -11.28 21.57 -20.07
CA VAL A 201 -10.44 20.57 -19.38
C VAL A 201 -11.28 19.40 -18.89
N THR A 202 -12.43 19.67 -18.27
CA THR A 202 -13.34 18.61 -17.80
C THR A 202 -13.84 17.74 -18.97
N THR A 203 -14.21 18.35 -20.10
CA THR A 203 -14.62 17.63 -21.31
C THR A 203 -13.49 16.77 -21.87
N ALA A 204 -12.25 17.26 -21.87
CA ALA A 204 -11.08 16.50 -22.32
C ALA A 204 -10.76 15.32 -21.36
N LEU A 205 -10.93 15.52 -20.06
CA LEU A 205 -10.78 14.45 -19.06
C LEU A 205 -11.86 13.38 -19.20
N LEU A 206 -13.13 13.79 -19.43
CA LEU A 206 -14.23 12.88 -19.73
C LEU A 206 -13.93 12.04 -20.96
N ALA A 207 -13.58 12.65 -22.08
CA ALA A 207 -13.24 11.96 -23.32
C ALA A 207 -12.06 10.99 -23.15
N ARG A 208 -11.11 11.30 -22.28
CA ARG A 208 -9.97 10.44 -21.97
C ARG A 208 -10.34 9.31 -20.99
N SER A 209 -11.26 9.55 -20.07
CA SER A 209 -11.72 8.57 -19.07
C SER A 209 -12.83 7.65 -19.61
N GLU A 210 -13.50 8.05 -20.70
CA GLU A 210 -14.40 7.15 -21.43
C GLU A 210 -13.55 6.03 -22.01
N ILE A 211 -13.48 4.91 -21.29
CA ILE A 211 -13.04 3.63 -21.82
C ILE A 211 -14.14 3.22 -22.83
N SER A 212 -13.95 3.73 -24.04
CA SER A 212 -14.94 3.60 -25.11
C SER A 212 -14.97 2.18 -25.62
N MET A 213 -16.14 1.56 -25.62
CA MET A 213 -16.44 0.36 -26.44
C MET A 213 -16.48 0.68 -27.94
N GLY A 214 -15.79 1.76 -28.38
CA GLY A 214 -15.89 2.33 -29.72
C GLY A 214 -15.48 1.44 -30.87
N ASP A 215 -14.64 0.48 -30.67
CA ASP A 215 -14.41 -0.67 -31.56
C ASP A 215 -14.32 -1.90 -30.66
N ARG A 216 -15.32 -2.77 -30.71
CA ARG A 216 -15.34 -4.08 -30.03
C ARG A 216 -14.27 -4.99 -30.63
N GLN A 217 -13.01 -4.57 -30.54
CA GLN A 217 -11.92 -5.44 -30.87
C GLN A 217 -11.83 -6.51 -29.77
N MET A 218 -11.77 -7.75 -30.20
CA MET A 218 -11.53 -8.90 -29.33
C MET A 218 -10.37 -8.58 -28.36
N PRO A 219 -10.42 -9.05 -27.11
CA PRO A 219 -9.28 -8.92 -26.22
C PRO A 219 -8.00 -9.36 -26.92
N PRO A 220 -6.86 -8.68 -26.70
CA PRO A 220 -5.60 -9.12 -27.27
C PRO A 220 -5.25 -10.52 -26.78
N THR A 221 -4.36 -11.22 -27.47
CA THR A 221 -3.91 -12.52 -26.96
C THR A 221 -3.10 -12.33 -25.69
N ALA A 222 -3.37 -13.14 -24.69
CA ALA A 222 -2.65 -13.12 -23.42
C ALA A 222 -1.13 -13.27 -23.60
N ALA A 223 -0.71 -14.17 -24.51
CA ALA A 223 0.69 -14.37 -24.81
C ALA A 223 1.38 -13.08 -25.28
N THR A 224 0.77 -12.34 -26.22
CA THR A 224 1.32 -11.07 -26.72
C THR A 224 1.39 -10.01 -25.63
N MET A 225 0.34 -9.88 -24.80
CA MET A 225 0.29 -8.88 -23.73
C MET A 225 1.27 -9.20 -22.62
N SER A 226 1.35 -10.47 -22.22
CA SER A 226 2.29 -10.92 -21.19
C SER A 226 3.76 -10.72 -21.65
N SER A 227 4.09 -11.08 -22.89
CA SER A 227 5.45 -10.87 -23.40
C SER A 227 5.81 -9.38 -23.47
N ARG A 228 4.91 -8.51 -23.94
CA ARG A 228 5.15 -7.07 -23.96
C ARG A 228 5.25 -6.45 -22.57
N CYS A 229 4.42 -6.89 -21.63
CA CYS A 229 4.50 -6.45 -20.24
C CYS A 229 5.84 -6.85 -19.62
N PHE A 230 6.26 -8.11 -19.83
CA PHE A 230 7.56 -8.59 -19.38
C PHE A 230 8.72 -7.78 -19.97
N GLN A 231 8.73 -7.54 -21.28
CA GLN A 231 9.77 -6.74 -21.95
C GLN A 231 9.89 -5.34 -21.35
N GLN A 232 8.78 -4.64 -21.14
CA GLN A 232 8.79 -3.31 -20.53
C GLN A 232 9.30 -3.32 -19.09
N LEU A 233 9.03 -4.39 -18.35
CA LEU A 233 9.56 -4.56 -16.99
C LEU A 233 11.05 -4.88 -16.99
N ASP A 234 11.51 -5.71 -17.92
CA ASP A 234 12.92 -6.07 -18.06
C ASP A 234 13.78 -4.86 -18.47
N GLU A 235 13.28 -4.01 -19.40
CA GLU A 235 13.92 -2.76 -19.77
C GLU A 235 14.08 -1.75 -18.61
N GLY A 236 13.13 -1.74 -17.67
CA GLY A 236 13.14 -0.86 -16.50
C GLY A 236 13.73 -1.48 -15.22
N TYR A 237 14.24 -2.70 -15.30
CA TYR A 237 14.71 -3.44 -14.13
C TYR A 237 16.09 -2.97 -13.65
N ASP A 238 16.22 -2.78 -12.34
CA ASP A 238 17.50 -2.48 -11.70
C ASP A 238 18.28 -3.76 -11.40
N GLU A 239 19.33 -4.03 -12.17
CA GLU A 239 20.15 -5.25 -12.06
C GLU A 239 20.90 -5.37 -10.74
N GLU A 240 21.28 -4.27 -10.12
CA GLU A 240 22.10 -4.25 -8.94
C GLU A 240 21.23 -4.36 -7.66
N TYR A 241 20.17 -3.56 -7.58
CA TYR A 241 19.35 -3.45 -6.38
C TYR A 241 17.95 -4.02 -6.53
N GLY A 242 17.59 -4.52 -7.69
CA GLY A 242 16.21 -4.96 -7.95
C GLY A 242 15.21 -3.81 -7.99
N GLY A 243 13.97 -4.11 -8.34
CA GLY A 243 12.92 -3.12 -8.53
C GLY A 243 12.89 -2.53 -9.94
N PHE A 244 11.91 -1.66 -10.22
CA PHE A 244 11.52 -1.26 -11.58
C PHE A 244 11.51 0.26 -11.78
N ALA A 245 12.18 0.99 -10.93
CA ALA A 245 12.36 2.43 -11.00
C ALA A 245 13.68 2.84 -10.33
N GLU A 246 14.10 4.07 -10.55
CA GLU A 246 15.24 4.64 -9.84
C GLU A 246 14.84 5.01 -8.40
N ALA A 247 14.54 6.25 -8.12
CA ALA A 247 14.07 6.72 -6.83
C ALA A 247 12.95 7.75 -7.04
N PRO A 248 11.93 7.76 -6.20
CA PRO A 248 11.63 6.83 -5.10
C PRO A 248 11.22 5.43 -5.58
N LYS A 249 11.64 4.38 -4.87
CA LYS A 249 11.30 2.98 -5.17
C LYS A 249 10.15 2.48 -4.31
N PHE A 250 9.11 1.97 -4.98
CA PHE A 250 7.97 1.33 -4.34
C PHE A 250 8.05 -0.19 -4.43
N PRO A 251 7.49 -0.94 -3.45
CA PRO A 251 7.50 -2.41 -3.45
C PRO A 251 6.79 -3.06 -4.64
N THR A 252 5.72 -2.44 -5.16
CA THR A 252 4.93 -2.88 -6.33
C THR A 252 4.61 -4.38 -6.39
N PRO A 253 3.86 -4.94 -5.40
CA PRO A 253 3.57 -6.38 -5.33
C PRO A 253 2.85 -6.95 -6.56
N VAL A 254 2.08 -6.12 -7.27
CA VAL A 254 1.40 -6.49 -8.53
C VAL A 254 2.37 -6.92 -9.62
N ILE A 255 3.53 -6.24 -9.73
CA ILE A 255 4.58 -6.60 -10.68
C ILE A 255 5.21 -7.94 -10.30
N LEU A 256 5.49 -8.15 -9.02
CA LEU A 256 6.06 -9.42 -8.52
C LEU A 256 5.12 -10.59 -8.81
N SER A 257 3.83 -10.43 -8.54
CA SER A 257 2.81 -11.43 -8.85
C SER A 257 2.72 -11.73 -10.35
N PHE A 258 2.84 -10.69 -11.20
CA PHE A 258 2.90 -10.87 -12.65
C PHE A 258 4.13 -11.69 -13.07
N LEU A 259 5.31 -11.34 -12.57
CA LEU A 259 6.57 -12.03 -12.92
C LEU A 259 6.57 -13.50 -12.50
N PHE A 260 6.04 -13.83 -11.31
CA PHE A 260 5.86 -15.21 -10.89
C PHE A 260 4.89 -15.98 -11.79
N SER A 261 3.79 -15.36 -12.19
CA SER A 261 2.83 -15.96 -13.13
C SER A 261 3.44 -16.13 -14.52
N TYR A 262 4.20 -15.16 -15.01
CA TYR A 262 4.91 -15.23 -16.27
C TYR A 262 5.96 -16.34 -16.30
N TRP A 263 6.77 -16.44 -15.23
CA TRP A 263 7.71 -17.57 -15.04
C TRP A 263 7.02 -18.92 -15.16
N LEU A 264 5.89 -19.10 -14.50
CA LEU A 264 5.16 -20.37 -14.52
C LEU A 264 4.76 -20.79 -15.94
N GLY A 265 4.27 -19.83 -16.73
CA GLY A 265 3.91 -20.09 -18.14
C GLY A 265 5.09 -20.24 -19.10
N HIS A 266 6.30 -19.89 -18.67
CA HIS A 266 7.51 -19.87 -19.52
C HIS A 266 8.69 -20.59 -18.86
N ARG A 267 8.45 -21.61 -18.02
CA ARG A 267 9.50 -22.32 -17.24
C ARG A 267 10.67 -22.83 -18.06
N MET A 268 10.42 -23.24 -19.31
CA MET A 268 11.43 -23.81 -20.19
C MET A 268 12.13 -22.76 -21.05
N ALA A 269 11.72 -21.49 -20.98
CA ALA A 269 12.29 -20.40 -21.74
C ALA A 269 13.22 -19.54 -20.86
N GLN A 270 14.19 -18.89 -21.50
CA GLN A 270 15.12 -17.97 -20.83
C GLN A 270 14.38 -16.80 -20.13
N ASP A 271 13.36 -16.25 -20.79
CA ASP A 271 12.55 -15.15 -20.26
C ASP A 271 11.80 -15.54 -18.97
N GLY A 272 11.35 -16.79 -18.87
CA GLY A 272 10.75 -17.32 -17.65
C GLY A 272 11.73 -17.34 -16.49
N SER A 273 12.93 -17.90 -16.68
CA SER A 273 13.99 -17.90 -15.66
C SER A 273 14.39 -16.49 -15.27
N ARG A 274 14.43 -15.55 -16.23
CA ARG A 274 14.71 -14.15 -16.01
C ARG A 274 13.62 -13.48 -15.13
N ALA A 275 12.35 -13.71 -15.42
CA ALA A 275 11.24 -13.20 -14.65
C ALA A 275 11.27 -13.66 -13.18
N GLN A 276 11.56 -14.94 -12.95
CA GLN A 276 11.75 -15.49 -11.61
C GLN A 276 12.89 -14.81 -10.87
N GLN A 277 14.05 -14.67 -11.52
CA GLN A 277 15.22 -14.01 -10.95
C GLN A 277 14.93 -12.57 -10.56
N MET A 278 14.30 -11.78 -11.44
CA MET A 278 13.94 -10.40 -11.17
C MET A 278 13.06 -10.27 -9.94
N ALA A 279 12.03 -11.11 -9.81
CA ALA A 279 11.11 -11.07 -8.69
C ALA A 279 11.77 -11.49 -7.36
N LEU A 280 12.48 -12.62 -7.35
CA LEU A 280 13.17 -13.11 -6.14
C LEU A 280 14.28 -12.17 -5.69
N HIS A 281 15.07 -11.64 -6.64
CA HIS A 281 16.13 -10.67 -6.31
C HIS A 281 15.55 -9.37 -5.74
N THR A 282 14.48 -8.81 -6.35
CA THR A 282 13.80 -7.63 -5.82
C THR A 282 13.34 -7.84 -4.37
N LEU A 283 12.64 -8.95 -4.10
CA LEU A 283 12.19 -9.27 -2.74
C LEU A 283 13.36 -9.42 -1.76
N LYS A 284 14.46 -10.03 -2.19
CA LYS A 284 15.66 -10.19 -1.35
C LYS A 284 16.32 -8.86 -1.04
N MET A 285 16.45 -7.98 -2.03
CA MET A 285 17.05 -6.65 -1.85
C MET A 285 16.19 -5.76 -0.96
N MET A 286 14.87 -5.79 -1.13
CA MET A 286 13.94 -5.09 -0.23
C MET A 286 14.04 -5.60 1.21
N ALA A 287 14.07 -6.93 1.40
CA ALA A 287 14.13 -7.53 2.73
C ALA A 287 15.47 -7.27 3.45
N ASN A 288 16.56 -7.04 2.72
CA ASN A 288 17.86 -6.68 3.25
C ASN A 288 18.03 -5.16 3.43
N GLY A 289 17.25 -4.35 2.72
CA GLY A 289 17.27 -2.90 2.78
C GLY A 289 16.67 -2.32 4.05
N GLY A 290 16.84 -1.02 4.24
CA GLY A 290 16.22 -0.28 5.34
C GLY A 290 14.74 -0.02 5.16
N ILE A 291 14.19 -0.28 3.96
CA ILE A 291 12.72 -0.28 3.75
C ILE A 291 12.04 -1.35 4.62
N ARG A 292 12.72 -2.44 4.98
CA ARG A 292 12.30 -3.35 6.03
C ARG A 292 12.76 -2.83 7.39
N ASP A 293 11.87 -2.74 8.34
CA ASP A 293 12.23 -2.47 9.73
C ASP A 293 12.83 -3.74 10.38
N HIS A 294 14.15 -3.82 10.43
CA HIS A 294 14.86 -4.99 10.97
C HIS A 294 14.66 -5.19 12.48
N VAL A 295 14.22 -4.16 13.21
CA VAL A 295 13.97 -4.25 14.65
C VAL A 295 12.52 -4.63 14.96
N GLY A 296 11.57 -3.93 14.33
CA GLY A 296 10.14 -4.12 14.59
C GLY A 296 9.41 -4.95 13.56
N GLN A 297 10.06 -5.36 12.52
CA GLN A 297 9.48 -6.05 11.37
C GLN A 297 8.49 -5.18 10.58
N GLY A 298 7.94 -5.73 9.49
CA GLY A 298 7.10 -4.99 8.56
C GLY A 298 7.91 -4.09 7.62
N PHE A 299 7.23 -3.51 6.64
CA PHE A 299 7.84 -2.69 5.60
C PHE A 299 7.33 -1.25 5.67
N HIS A 300 8.21 -0.31 5.44
CA HIS A 300 7.89 1.09 5.15
C HIS A 300 7.33 1.21 3.73
N ARG A 301 6.66 2.32 3.44
CA ARG A 301 5.89 2.51 2.21
C ARG A 301 6.73 2.51 0.94
N TYR A 302 7.84 3.24 0.93
CA TYR A 302 8.77 3.30 -0.20
C TYR A 302 10.18 3.69 0.25
N SER A 303 11.16 3.43 -0.61
CA SER A 303 12.53 3.92 -0.40
C SER A 303 12.74 5.26 -1.11
N THR A 304 13.41 6.18 -0.44
CA THR A 304 13.80 7.49 -0.99
C THR A 304 15.02 7.39 -1.92
N ASP A 305 15.68 6.22 -1.95
CA ASP A 305 16.87 5.94 -2.75
C ASP A 305 16.75 4.65 -3.57
N ARG A 306 17.67 4.50 -4.51
CA ARG A 306 17.77 3.34 -5.40
C ARG A 306 18.13 2.04 -4.67
N GLN A 307 18.85 2.14 -3.52
CA GLN A 307 19.43 1.01 -2.81
C GLN A 307 18.47 0.35 -1.79
N TRP A 308 17.24 0.81 -1.65
CA TRP A 308 16.30 0.41 -0.62
C TRP A 308 16.78 0.75 0.81
N GLN A 309 17.68 1.75 0.97
CA GLN A 309 18.33 2.02 2.23
C GLN A 309 17.53 2.93 3.16
N VAL A 310 17.18 4.13 2.72
CA VAL A 310 16.47 5.11 3.53
C VAL A 310 15.02 5.16 3.10
N PRO A 311 14.08 4.68 3.94
CA PRO A 311 12.67 4.72 3.59
C PRO A 311 12.05 6.08 3.90
N HIS A 312 10.91 6.34 3.29
CA HIS A 312 9.86 7.16 3.90
C HIS A 312 9.20 6.32 4.99
N PHE A 313 9.26 6.78 6.24
CA PHE A 313 9.10 5.91 7.42
C PHE A 313 7.66 5.52 7.75
N GLU A 314 6.65 5.96 7.03
CA GLU A 314 5.27 5.47 7.25
C GLU A 314 5.13 3.99 6.89
N LYS A 315 4.23 3.28 7.60
CA LYS A 315 3.91 1.88 7.34
C LYS A 315 2.43 1.70 7.10
N MET A 316 2.09 1.31 5.87
CA MET A 316 0.72 1.17 5.41
C MET A 316 0.25 -0.28 5.51
N LEU A 317 -1.00 -0.51 5.94
CA LEU A 317 -1.57 -1.85 6.04
C LEU A 317 -1.65 -2.57 4.69
N TYR A 318 -2.00 -1.85 3.62
CA TYR A 318 -2.10 -2.43 2.28
C TYR A 318 -0.78 -2.99 1.75
N ASP A 319 0.36 -2.39 2.11
CA ASP A 319 1.68 -2.92 1.76
C ASP A 319 1.96 -4.22 2.51
N GLN A 320 1.65 -4.27 3.81
CA GLN A 320 1.88 -5.46 4.64
C GLN A 320 1.10 -6.67 4.12
N GLY A 321 -0.20 -6.47 3.79
CA GLY A 321 -1.05 -7.55 3.30
C GLY A 321 -0.55 -8.13 1.98
N GLN A 322 -0.21 -7.27 1.02
CA GLN A 322 0.25 -7.69 -0.30
C GLN A 322 1.66 -8.30 -0.26
N LEU A 323 2.58 -7.70 0.52
CA LEU A 323 3.94 -8.24 0.67
C LEU A 323 3.95 -9.59 1.38
N ALA A 324 3.08 -9.82 2.38
CA ALA A 324 2.95 -11.14 3.00
C ALA A 324 2.61 -12.23 1.96
N VAL A 325 1.71 -11.93 1.01
CA VAL A 325 1.39 -12.81 -0.12
C VAL A 325 2.61 -13.00 -1.03
N SER A 326 3.28 -11.90 -1.43
CA SER A 326 4.43 -11.98 -2.35
C SER A 326 5.59 -12.80 -1.77
N TYR A 327 5.91 -12.63 -0.48
CA TYR A 327 6.94 -13.42 0.19
C TYR A 327 6.54 -14.89 0.38
N SER A 328 5.25 -15.17 0.61
CA SER A 328 4.75 -16.56 0.66
C SER A 328 4.85 -17.24 -0.71
N GLN A 329 4.54 -16.54 -1.80
CA GLN A 329 4.71 -17.02 -3.17
C GLN A 329 6.19 -17.26 -3.51
N ALA A 330 7.07 -16.35 -3.10
CA ALA A 330 8.52 -16.54 -3.26
C ALA A 330 9.02 -17.80 -2.55
N PHE A 331 8.52 -18.09 -1.35
CA PHE A 331 8.81 -19.34 -0.65
C PHE A 331 8.29 -20.56 -1.40
N GLN A 332 7.05 -20.56 -1.89
CA GLN A 332 6.50 -21.66 -2.71
C GLN A 332 7.35 -21.98 -3.96
N ILE A 333 7.90 -20.92 -4.58
CA ILE A 333 8.67 -21.01 -5.83
C ILE A 333 10.12 -21.46 -5.59
N SER A 334 10.76 -20.92 -4.54
CA SER A 334 12.19 -21.12 -4.29
C SER A 334 12.51 -22.21 -3.26
N GLY A 335 11.59 -22.50 -2.33
CA GLY A 335 11.84 -23.33 -1.15
C GLY A 335 12.77 -22.68 -0.12
N ASP A 336 13.20 -21.43 -0.32
CA ASP A 336 14.10 -20.72 0.58
C ASP A 336 13.32 -20.15 1.79
N GLU A 337 13.62 -20.66 2.98
CA GLU A 337 13.00 -20.26 4.25
C GLU A 337 13.16 -18.76 4.56
N PHE A 338 14.17 -18.11 3.97
CA PHE A 338 14.35 -16.66 4.08
C PHE A 338 13.05 -15.90 3.77
N TYR A 339 12.35 -16.25 2.69
CA TYR A 339 11.11 -15.59 2.30
C TYR A 339 9.96 -15.89 3.26
N SER A 340 9.87 -17.13 3.77
CA SER A 340 8.85 -17.48 4.77
C SER A 340 9.04 -16.72 6.08
N ASP A 341 10.29 -16.51 6.50
CA ASP A 341 10.60 -15.76 7.73
C ASP A 341 10.27 -14.27 7.58
N VAL A 342 10.48 -13.69 6.40
CA VAL A 342 10.05 -12.31 6.12
C VAL A 342 8.53 -12.21 6.16
N ALA A 343 7.79 -13.14 5.55
CA ALA A 343 6.32 -13.16 5.60
C ALA A 343 5.80 -13.26 7.05
N LYS A 344 6.36 -14.17 7.86
CA LYS A 344 6.05 -14.27 9.28
C LYS A 344 6.33 -12.96 10.04
N GLY A 345 7.47 -12.32 9.75
CA GLY A 345 7.85 -11.03 10.36
C GLY A 345 6.85 -9.92 10.06
N ILE A 346 6.36 -9.82 8.82
CA ILE A 346 5.30 -8.88 8.44
C ILE A 346 4.04 -9.10 9.29
N LEU A 347 3.57 -10.35 9.38
CA LEU A 347 2.37 -10.68 10.12
C LEU A 347 2.52 -10.49 11.63
N GLN A 348 3.73 -10.70 12.18
CA GLN A 348 4.06 -10.39 13.58
C GLN A 348 3.98 -8.87 13.83
N TYR A 349 4.49 -8.04 12.92
CA TYR A 349 4.36 -6.59 13.01
C TYR A 349 2.89 -6.17 13.03
N VAL A 350 2.10 -6.62 12.06
CA VAL A 350 0.67 -6.28 11.96
C VAL A 350 -0.08 -6.71 13.23
N SER A 351 0.15 -7.93 13.70
CA SER A 351 -0.47 -8.46 14.92
C SER A 351 -0.14 -7.63 16.17
N ARG A 352 1.10 -7.10 16.26
CA ARG A 352 1.56 -6.32 17.41
C ARG A 352 1.13 -4.85 17.35
N SER A 353 1.20 -4.22 16.16
CA SER A 353 1.15 -2.77 16.01
C SER A 353 -0.13 -2.26 15.36
N LEU A 354 -0.70 -3.01 14.40
CA LEU A 354 -1.85 -2.56 13.61
C LEU A 354 -3.15 -3.31 13.95
N SER A 355 -3.19 -4.15 14.98
CA SER A 355 -4.39 -4.94 15.29
C SER A 355 -5.29 -4.24 16.30
N HIS A 356 -6.58 -4.13 15.98
CA HIS A 356 -7.64 -3.78 16.91
C HIS A 356 -8.15 -5.03 17.65
N ARG A 357 -8.48 -4.88 18.93
CA ARG A 357 -8.90 -6.00 19.79
C ARG A 357 -10.16 -6.75 19.32
N SER A 358 -11.00 -6.12 18.52
CA SER A 358 -12.19 -6.74 17.92
C SER A 358 -11.91 -7.55 16.66
N GLY A 359 -10.65 -7.61 16.18
CA GLY A 359 -10.21 -8.42 15.05
C GLY A 359 -9.93 -7.65 13.75
N GLY A 360 -10.26 -6.36 13.66
CA GLY A 360 -9.89 -5.50 12.53
C GLY A 360 -8.45 -5.00 12.61
N PHE A 361 -7.99 -4.38 11.54
CA PHE A 361 -6.64 -3.81 11.43
C PHE A 361 -6.71 -2.32 11.11
N TYR A 362 -5.89 -1.54 11.82
CA TYR A 362 -5.69 -0.11 11.60
C TYR A 362 -4.98 0.17 10.28
N SER A 363 -5.18 1.36 9.73
CA SER A 363 -4.70 1.68 8.37
C SER A 363 -3.20 1.95 8.29
N ALA A 364 -2.59 2.64 9.26
CA ALA A 364 -1.18 3.02 9.13
C ALA A 364 -0.53 3.47 10.44
N GLU A 365 0.81 3.39 10.50
CA GLU A 365 1.66 4.15 11.43
C GLU A 365 2.35 5.29 10.68
N ASP A 366 2.41 6.46 11.33
CA ASP A 366 2.97 7.70 10.79
C ASP A 366 4.49 7.59 10.53
N ALA A 367 4.99 8.34 9.55
CA ALA A 367 6.41 8.53 9.35
C ALA A 367 7.05 9.34 10.48
N ASP A 368 6.28 10.29 11.04
CA ASP A 368 6.74 11.26 12.03
C ASP A 368 6.52 10.75 13.47
N SER A 369 7.47 11.02 14.33
CA SER A 369 7.37 10.73 15.76
C SER A 369 8.23 11.70 16.57
N PRO A 370 7.83 12.05 17.82
CA PRO A 370 8.68 12.87 18.67
C PRO A 370 9.98 12.11 19.03
N PRO A 371 11.18 12.71 18.88
CA PRO A 371 12.42 12.10 19.37
C PRO A 371 12.39 11.83 20.87
N GLU A 372 11.82 12.77 21.63
CA GLU A 372 11.57 12.67 23.06
C GLU A 372 10.17 13.23 23.38
N ARG A 373 9.62 12.88 24.53
CA ARG A 373 8.30 13.37 24.95
C ARG A 373 8.26 14.90 25.01
N GLY A 374 7.31 15.49 24.30
CA GLY A 374 7.12 16.94 24.25
C GLY A 374 7.97 17.68 23.22
N MET A 375 8.81 16.97 22.47
CA MET A 375 9.49 17.53 21.31
C MET A 375 8.60 17.48 20.07
N ARG A 376 8.93 18.34 19.09
CA ARG A 376 8.32 18.33 17.77
C ARG A 376 8.58 16.98 17.08
N PRO A 377 7.57 16.37 16.46
CA PRO A 377 7.72 15.16 15.66
C PRO A 377 8.75 15.37 14.52
N LYS A 378 9.52 14.33 14.25
CA LYS A 378 10.48 14.27 13.14
C LYS A 378 10.33 12.97 12.40
N GLU A 379 10.50 13.01 11.08
CA GLU A 379 10.46 11.81 10.27
C GLU A 379 11.52 10.81 10.71
N GLY A 380 11.13 9.55 10.90
CA GLY A 380 12.03 8.43 11.22
C GLY A 380 12.59 8.40 12.66
N ALA A 381 12.31 9.37 13.53
CA ALA A 381 12.89 9.45 14.87
C ALA A 381 12.70 8.17 15.71
N PHE A 382 11.56 7.48 15.54
CA PHE A 382 11.29 6.23 16.23
C PHE A 382 12.17 5.07 15.75
N TYR A 383 12.63 5.09 14.50
CA TYR A 383 13.23 3.93 13.80
C TYR A 383 14.77 3.98 13.74
N VAL A 384 15.37 5.17 13.77
CA VAL A 384 16.80 5.36 13.55
C VAL A 384 17.64 5.12 14.82
N TRP A 385 18.95 4.87 14.64
CA TRP A 385 19.87 4.50 15.70
C TRP A 385 21.22 5.21 15.56
N THR A 386 21.87 5.53 16.68
CA THR A 386 23.29 5.93 16.69
C THR A 386 24.19 4.74 17.07
N VAL A 387 25.42 4.73 16.59
CA VAL A 387 26.41 3.71 16.98
C VAL A 387 26.60 3.68 18.49
N LYS A 388 26.68 4.85 19.15
CA LYS A 388 26.84 4.96 20.62
C LYS A 388 25.68 4.32 21.38
N GLU A 389 24.46 4.49 20.89
CA GLU A 389 23.26 3.89 21.50
C GLU A 389 23.31 2.36 21.39
N VAL A 390 23.66 1.80 20.22
CA VAL A 390 23.78 0.36 20.00
C VAL A 390 24.88 -0.25 20.88
N GLN A 391 26.05 0.39 20.96
CA GLN A 391 27.16 -0.07 21.80
C GLN A 391 26.79 -0.09 23.29
N ARG A 392 26.07 0.94 23.75
CA ARG A 392 25.57 1.03 25.14
C ARG A 392 24.56 -0.08 25.47
N LEU A 393 23.69 -0.43 24.52
CA LEU A 393 22.66 -1.44 24.71
C LEU A 393 23.18 -2.88 24.61
N LEU A 394 24.31 -3.08 23.93
CA LEU A 394 24.87 -4.38 23.59
C LEU A 394 26.38 -4.45 23.96
N PRO A 395 26.74 -4.26 25.26
CA PRO A 395 28.13 -4.24 25.69
C PRO A 395 28.75 -5.63 25.86
N GLU A 396 27.96 -6.70 25.75
CA GLU A 396 28.39 -8.07 26.05
C GLU A 396 29.49 -8.53 25.08
N ALA A 397 30.57 -9.12 25.63
CA ALA A 397 31.61 -9.74 24.84
C ALA A 397 31.11 -10.97 24.10
N VAL A 398 31.56 -11.15 22.87
CA VAL A 398 31.25 -12.32 22.03
C VAL A 398 32.33 -13.38 22.22
N PRO A 399 32.01 -14.53 22.83
CA PRO A 399 32.99 -15.59 23.02
C PRO A 399 33.36 -16.25 21.68
N GLY A 400 34.62 -16.64 21.52
CA GLY A 400 35.11 -17.38 20.35
C GLY A 400 35.39 -16.52 19.11
N ALA A 401 35.21 -15.21 19.17
CA ALA A 401 35.61 -14.32 18.09
C ALA A 401 37.16 -14.26 17.97
N THR A 402 37.66 -14.10 16.74
CA THR A 402 39.12 -13.99 16.47
C THR A 402 39.78 -12.77 17.09
N GLU A 403 39.01 -11.69 17.33
CA GLU A 403 39.42 -10.48 17.97
C GLU A 403 38.45 -10.07 19.08
N PRO A 404 38.83 -9.25 20.08
CA PRO A 404 37.89 -8.75 21.07
C PRO A 404 36.71 -8.04 20.41
N LEU A 405 35.51 -8.61 20.57
CA LEU A 405 34.31 -8.16 19.90
C LEU A 405 33.14 -8.11 20.89
N THR A 406 32.32 -7.04 20.82
CA THR A 406 31.05 -7.00 21.54
C THR A 406 29.86 -7.33 20.59
N ALA A 407 28.74 -7.74 21.18
CA ALA A 407 27.51 -7.98 20.42
C ALA A 407 27.06 -6.72 19.66
N GLY A 408 27.28 -5.54 20.24
CA GLY A 408 27.02 -4.25 19.58
C GLY A 408 27.90 -4.02 18.36
N GLN A 409 29.21 -4.31 18.46
CA GLN A 409 30.12 -4.17 17.31
C GLN A 409 29.80 -5.14 16.19
N LEU A 410 29.41 -6.38 16.52
CA LEU A 410 28.97 -7.38 15.53
C LEU A 410 27.72 -6.86 14.80
N LEU A 411 26.72 -6.37 15.52
CA LEU A 411 25.48 -5.83 14.95
C LEU A 411 25.76 -4.60 14.08
N ILE A 412 26.57 -3.64 14.56
CA ILE A 412 26.96 -2.44 13.82
C ILE A 412 27.60 -2.81 12.47
N LYS A 413 28.49 -3.80 12.45
CA LYS A 413 29.14 -4.25 11.21
C LYS A 413 28.17 -4.97 10.27
N HIS A 414 27.35 -5.88 10.81
CA HIS A 414 26.36 -6.62 10.01
C HIS A 414 25.35 -5.69 9.33
N TYR A 415 24.82 -4.71 10.07
CA TYR A 415 23.82 -3.77 9.58
C TYR A 415 24.38 -2.45 9.01
N GLY A 416 25.70 -2.30 8.93
CA GLY A 416 26.31 -1.16 8.25
C GLY A 416 26.10 0.20 8.92
N LEU A 417 26.07 0.25 10.27
CA LEU A 417 26.00 1.50 11.01
C LEU A 417 27.36 2.19 11.01
N THR A 418 27.36 3.52 10.91
CA THR A 418 28.57 4.36 10.96
C THR A 418 28.43 5.46 12.02
N GLU A 419 29.58 5.94 12.55
CA GLU A 419 29.60 7.01 13.55
C GLU A 419 29.01 8.32 13.04
N THR A 420 29.14 8.59 11.74
CA THR A 420 28.62 9.80 11.08
C THR A 420 27.17 9.65 10.61
N GLY A 421 26.58 8.46 10.78
CA GLY A 421 25.30 8.10 10.20
C GLY A 421 25.44 7.55 8.78
N ASN A 422 24.44 6.80 8.33
CA ASN A 422 24.41 6.21 7.00
C ASN A 422 23.30 6.82 6.10
N ILE A 423 22.74 7.97 6.51
CA ILE A 423 21.72 8.72 5.78
C ILE A 423 22.40 9.90 5.08
N ASN A 424 22.24 10.01 3.77
CA ASN A 424 22.85 11.09 2.99
C ASN A 424 22.09 12.42 3.15
N THR A 425 22.79 13.55 3.02
CA THR A 425 22.19 14.89 3.14
C THR A 425 21.09 15.18 2.11
N CYS A 426 21.12 14.56 0.94
CA CYS A 426 20.07 14.68 -0.06
C CYS A 426 18.76 13.95 0.34
N GLN A 427 18.84 12.98 1.25
CA GLN A 427 17.70 12.23 1.80
C GLN A 427 17.18 12.88 3.11
N ASP A 428 17.98 13.76 3.71
CA ASP A 428 17.67 14.51 4.93
C ASP A 428 17.71 16.03 4.62
N SER A 429 16.69 16.49 3.89
CA SER A 429 16.62 17.89 3.41
C SER A 429 16.62 18.93 4.54
N LYS A 430 16.28 18.53 5.77
CA LYS A 430 16.22 19.39 6.96
C LYS A 430 17.40 19.23 7.90
N GLY A 431 18.28 18.24 7.67
CA GLY A 431 19.39 17.91 8.56
C GLY A 431 18.96 17.31 9.90
N GLU A 432 17.76 16.75 9.97
CA GLU A 432 17.17 16.24 11.21
C GLU A 432 17.67 14.84 11.59
N LEU A 433 18.23 14.10 10.62
CA LEU A 433 18.72 12.72 10.76
C LEU A 433 20.26 12.64 10.76
N HIS A 434 20.94 13.78 10.95
CA HIS A 434 22.40 13.81 11.00
C HIS A 434 22.96 12.90 12.11
N GLY A 435 23.94 12.04 11.76
CA GLY A 435 24.52 11.07 12.69
C GLY A 435 23.65 9.87 13.03
N GLN A 436 22.48 9.75 12.39
CA GLN A 436 21.55 8.64 12.55
C GLN A 436 21.77 7.55 11.49
N ASN A 437 21.40 6.33 11.85
CA ASN A 437 21.50 5.16 10.96
C ASN A 437 20.18 4.43 10.81
N VAL A 438 19.93 3.96 9.60
CA VAL A 438 18.94 2.93 9.29
C VAL A 438 19.65 1.59 9.19
N LEU A 439 19.10 0.54 9.80
CA LEU A 439 19.67 -0.81 9.71
C LEU A 439 19.46 -1.36 8.29
N THR A 440 20.55 -1.81 7.67
CA THR A 440 20.57 -2.42 6.33
C THR A 440 21.54 -3.57 6.33
N VAL A 441 21.12 -4.77 5.92
CA VAL A 441 22.01 -5.94 5.87
C VAL A 441 23.13 -5.69 4.85
N ARG A 442 24.36 -5.52 5.33
CA ARG A 442 25.55 -5.28 4.48
C ARG A 442 26.30 -6.57 4.14
N TYR A 443 26.26 -7.53 5.04
CA TYR A 443 26.95 -8.82 4.87
C TYR A 443 25.97 -9.95 5.15
N SER A 444 26.06 -11.03 4.39
CA SER A 444 25.32 -12.27 4.71
C SER A 444 25.78 -12.81 6.09
N LEU A 445 24.99 -13.72 6.65
CA LEU A 445 25.34 -14.38 7.91
C LEU A 445 26.69 -15.11 7.80
N GLU A 446 26.93 -15.78 6.66
CA GLU A 446 28.14 -16.53 6.35
C GLU A 446 29.36 -15.58 6.27
N LEU A 447 29.23 -14.45 5.58
CA LEU A 447 30.29 -13.45 5.49
C LEU A 447 30.59 -12.80 6.86
N THR A 448 29.55 -12.54 7.66
CA THR A 448 29.70 -12.03 9.01
C THR A 448 30.40 -13.05 9.91
N ALA A 449 30.01 -14.30 9.83
CA ALA A 449 30.61 -15.41 10.56
C ALA A 449 32.09 -15.59 10.19
N ALA A 450 32.40 -15.66 8.89
CA ALA A 450 33.77 -15.78 8.39
C ALA A 450 34.67 -14.59 8.83
N ARG A 451 34.13 -13.38 8.82
CA ARG A 451 34.87 -12.16 9.22
C ARG A 451 35.30 -12.19 10.68
N PHE A 452 34.50 -12.74 11.56
CA PHE A 452 34.78 -12.74 13.02
C PHE A 452 35.21 -14.12 13.56
N GLY A 453 35.37 -15.11 12.67
CA GLY A 453 35.78 -16.47 13.05
C GLY A 453 34.71 -17.20 13.91
N LEU A 454 33.44 -16.94 13.66
CA LEU A 454 32.32 -17.50 14.40
C LEU A 454 31.55 -18.51 13.55
N GLU A 455 30.83 -19.42 14.20
CA GLU A 455 29.83 -20.26 13.53
C GLU A 455 28.61 -19.43 13.08
N VAL A 456 28.04 -19.77 11.92
CA VAL A 456 26.90 -19.04 11.33
C VAL A 456 25.71 -18.98 12.29
N GLU A 457 25.43 -20.09 12.98
CA GLU A 457 24.31 -20.17 13.93
C GLU A 457 24.54 -19.34 15.19
N ALA A 458 25.80 -19.23 15.65
CA ALA A 458 26.15 -18.32 16.72
C ALA A 458 25.92 -16.85 16.34
N VAL A 459 26.31 -16.45 15.11
CA VAL A 459 26.04 -15.11 14.58
C VAL A 459 24.54 -14.86 14.50
N ARG A 460 23.76 -15.80 13.96
CA ARG A 460 22.29 -15.70 13.89
C ARG A 460 21.68 -15.45 15.27
N SER A 461 22.08 -16.24 16.26
CA SER A 461 21.59 -16.15 17.63
C SER A 461 21.94 -14.81 18.28
N LEU A 462 23.20 -14.33 18.09
CA LEU A 462 23.66 -13.03 18.61
C LEU A 462 22.91 -11.87 17.97
N LEU A 463 22.70 -11.89 16.66
CA LEU A 463 21.95 -10.83 15.96
C LEU A 463 20.47 -10.82 16.41
N THR A 464 19.86 -11.99 16.56
CA THR A 464 18.47 -12.09 17.05
C THR A 464 18.35 -11.51 18.46
N ALA A 465 19.23 -11.93 19.39
CA ALA A 465 19.24 -11.40 20.75
C ALA A 465 19.52 -9.88 20.79
N GLY A 466 20.42 -9.40 19.91
CA GLY A 466 20.72 -7.98 19.79
C GLY A 466 19.52 -7.18 19.30
N VAL A 467 18.85 -7.63 18.26
CA VAL A 467 17.61 -7.02 17.71
C VAL A 467 16.50 -7.00 18.75
N ASP A 468 16.33 -8.06 19.53
CA ASP A 468 15.33 -8.13 20.60
C ASP A 468 15.60 -7.04 21.68
N LYS A 469 16.87 -6.82 22.06
CA LYS A 469 17.25 -5.74 23.00
C LYS A 469 16.97 -4.35 22.40
N LEU A 470 17.27 -4.15 21.12
CA LEU A 470 16.93 -2.91 20.42
C LEU A 470 15.39 -2.70 20.41
N LEU A 471 14.62 -3.75 20.17
CA LEU A 471 13.15 -3.69 20.21
C LEU A 471 12.63 -3.29 21.60
N GLN A 472 13.19 -3.82 22.68
CA GLN A 472 12.81 -3.44 24.04
C GLN A 472 13.18 -1.96 24.34
N ALA A 473 14.35 -1.52 23.92
CA ALA A 473 14.78 -0.12 24.05
C ALA A 473 13.85 0.82 23.27
N ARG A 474 13.51 0.46 22.03
CA ARG A 474 12.63 1.25 21.16
C ARG A 474 11.20 1.38 21.72
N LYS A 475 10.70 0.40 22.47
CA LYS A 475 9.39 0.48 23.14
C LYS A 475 9.29 1.63 24.14
N GLN A 476 10.41 2.16 24.62
CA GLN A 476 10.45 3.31 25.53
C GLN A 476 10.38 4.65 24.80
N ARG A 477 10.64 4.67 23.51
CA ARG A 477 10.55 5.87 22.66
C ARG A 477 9.08 6.28 22.46
N PRO A 478 8.78 7.59 22.29
CA PRO A 478 7.48 8.02 21.81
C PRO A 478 7.14 7.34 20.49
N LYS A 479 5.95 6.74 20.41
CA LYS A 479 5.52 6.02 19.21
C LYS A 479 5.07 6.99 18.12
N PRO A 480 5.19 6.61 16.84
CA PRO A 480 4.49 7.28 15.75
C PRO A 480 2.99 7.34 16.02
N HIS A 481 2.32 8.33 15.44
CA HIS A 481 0.87 8.38 15.48
C HIS A 481 0.29 7.16 14.75
N LEU A 482 -0.72 6.55 15.35
CA LEU A 482 -1.45 5.43 14.77
C LEU A 482 -2.74 5.97 14.14
N ASP A 483 -2.87 5.87 12.83
CA ASP A 483 -4.16 6.11 12.19
C ASP A 483 -5.12 4.98 12.55
N SER A 484 -6.01 5.27 13.50
CA SER A 484 -6.95 4.31 14.06
C SER A 484 -8.15 3.99 13.17
N LYS A 485 -8.17 4.53 11.97
CA LYS A 485 -9.12 4.23 10.92
C LYS A 485 -8.95 2.78 10.47
N MET A 486 -10.03 2.07 10.22
CA MET A 486 -10.04 0.73 9.67
C MET A 486 -10.82 0.75 8.35
N LEU A 487 -10.12 0.49 7.25
CA LEU A 487 -10.66 0.52 5.88
C LEU A 487 -11.05 -0.89 5.43
N ALA A 488 -12.22 -1.05 4.83
CA ALA A 488 -12.70 -2.35 4.35
C ALA A 488 -11.75 -2.96 3.31
N ALA A 489 -11.33 -2.17 2.32
CA ALA A 489 -10.40 -2.59 1.27
C ALA A 489 -9.09 -3.14 1.84
N TRP A 490 -8.42 -2.39 2.72
CA TRP A 490 -7.12 -2.78 3.25
C TRP A 490 -7.21 -3.95 4.23
N ASN A 491 -8.31 -4.06 4.97
CA ASN A 491 -8.60 -5.26 5.77
C ASN A 491 -8.85 -6.47 4.87
N GLY A 492 -9.49 -6.31 3.71
CA GLY A 492 -9.62 -7.36 2.69
C GLY A 492 -8.26 -7.88 2.19
N LEU A 493 -7.33 -6.97 1.85
CA LEU A 493 -5.95 -7.33 1.49
C LEU A 493 -5.21 -8.03 2.63
N MET A 494 -5.46 -7.63 3.88
CA MET A 494 -4.82 -8.26 5.04
C MET A 494 -5.42 -9.63 5.35
N VAL A 495 -6.71 -9.86 5.10
CA VAL A 495 -7.33 -11.19 5.14
C VAL A 495 -6.60 -12.12 4.17
N SER A 496 -6.34 -11.67 2.91
CA SER A 496 -5.52 -12.42 1.95
C SER A 496 -4.12 -12.70 2.49
N GLY A 497 -3.44 -11.70 3.04
CA GLY A 497 -2.09 -11.85 3.61
C GLY A 497 -2.01 -12.94 4.67
N TYR A 498 -2.92 -12.93 5.64
CA TYR A 498 -2.98 -13.94 6.69
C TYR A 498 -3.43 -15.32 6.19
N ALA A 499 -4.46 -15.37 5.32
CA ALA A 499 -5.01 -16.62 4.82
C ALA A 499 -4.00 -17.35 3.93
N VAL A 500 -3.41 -16.68 2.95
CA VAL A 500 -2.44 -17.26 2.03
C VAL A 500 -1.17 -17.70 2.78
N THR A 501 -0.59 -16.83 3.62
CA THR A 501 0.61 -17.19 4.39
C THR A 501 0.33 -18.36 5.33
N GLY A 502 -0.83 -18.36 6.01
CA GLY A 502 -1.23 -19.45 6.91
C GLY A 502 -1.38 -20.78 6.19
N ALA A 503 -2.02 -20.78 5.03
CA ALA A 503 -2.21 -21.97 4.20
C ALA A 503 -0.88 -22.49 3.63
N VAL A 504 -0.03 -21.63 3.06
CA VAL A 504 1.28 -21.99 2.49
C VAL A 504 2.19 -22.60 3.55
N LEU A 505 2.25 -21.99 4.74
CA LEU A 505 3.14 -22.44 5.82
C LEU A 505 2.53 -23.50 6.75
N GLY A 506 1.26 -23.86 6.56
CA GLY A 506 0.55 -24.80 7.43
C GLY A 506 0.36 -24.29 8.87
N ILE A 507 0.17 -22.96 9.03
CA ILE A 507 0.05 -22.31 10.35
C ILE A 507 -1.41 -21.91 10.62
N ASP A 508 -2.17 -22.78 11.26
CA ASP A 508 -3.60 -22.58 11.55
C ASP A 508 -3.89 -21.28 12.30
N LYS A 509 -3.00 -20.81 13.16
CA LYS A 509 -3.15 -19.54 13.90
C LYS A 509 -3.25 -18.34 12.98
N LEU A 510 -2.55 -18.33 11.84
CA LEU A 510 -2.62 -17.25 10.87
C LEU A 510 -3.97 -17.26 10.13
N VAL A 511 -4.44 -18.45 9.73
CA VAL A 511 -5.79 -18.61 9.14
C VAL A 511 -6.87 -18.18 10.12
N HIS A 512 -6.69 -18.44 11.42
CA HIS A 512 -7.61 -17.97 12.46
C HIS A 512 -7.61 -16.43 12.57
N SER A 513 -6.46 -15.77 12.41
CA SER A 513 -6.39 -14.30 12.38
C SER A 513 -7.15 -13.73 11.18
N ALA A 514 -7.02 -14.32 9.98
CA ALA A 514 -7.80 -13.96 8.81
C ALA A 514 -9.32 -14.13 9.05
N THR A 515 -9.71 -15.26 9.68
CA THR A 515 -11.09 -15.55 10.07
C THR A 515 -11.65 -14.49 11.04
N ASN A 516 -10.87 -14.06 12.01
CA ASN A 516 -11.29 -13.03 12.97
C ASN A 516 -11.47 -11.67 12.29
N CYS A 517 -10.59 -11.32 11.33
CA CYS A 517 -10.75 -10.11 10.55
C CYS A 517 -11.99 -10.16 9.63
N ALA A 518 -12.24 -11.30 8.96
CA ALA A 518 -13.45 -11.47 8.15
C ALA A 518 -14.73 -11.37 9.01
N LYS A 519 -14.73 -11.94 10.22
CA LYS A 519 -15.84 -11.78 11.18
C LYS A 519 -16.01 -10.32 11.61
N PHE A 520 -14.91 -9.59 11.84
CA PHE A 520 -14.93 -8.18 12.13
C PHE A 520 -15.58 -7.38 11.00
N LEU A 521 -15.13 -7.56 9.76
CA LEU A 521 -15.70 -6.91 8.59
C LEU A 521 -17.20 -7.18 8.46
N LYS A 522 -17.62 -8.44 8.62
CA LYS A 522 -19.03 -8.84 8.56
C LYS A 522 -19.87 -8.21 9.66
N ARG A 523 -19.33 -8.08 10.86
CA ARG A 523 -20.04 -7.55 12.03
C ARG A 523 -20.14 -6.03 12.04
N HIS A 524 -19.06 -5.34 11.71
CA HIS A 524 -18.94 -3.90 11.88
C HIS A 524 -19.05 -3.09 10.59
N MET A 525 -18.68 -3.67 9.44
CA MET A 525 -18.64 -2.94 8.18
C MET A 525 -19.68 -3.40 7.16
N PHE A 526 -20.38 -4.52 7.38
CA PHE A 526 -21.44 -4.97 6.50
C PHE A 526 -22.80 -4.62 7.07
N ASP A 527 -23.59 -3.89 6.29
CA ASP A 527 -24.99 -3.59 6.61
C ASP A 527 -25.89 -4.67 6.01
N VAL A 528 -26.47 -5.49 6.89
CA VAL A 528 -27.32 -6.62 6.49
C VAL A 528 -28.62 -6.16 5.82
N ALA A 529 -29.15 -4.99 6.21
CA ALA A 529 -30.43 -4.48 5.69
C ALA A 529 -30.31 -4.04 4.21
N THR A 530 -29.21 -3.41 3.85
CA THR A 530 -28.96 -2.90 2.50
C THR A 530 -28.06 -3.80 1.65
N GLY A 531 -27.36 -4.75 2.28
CA GLY A 531 -26.35 -5.60 1.63
C GLY A 531 -25.09 -4.83 1.22
N ARG A 532 -24.82 -3.66 1.85
CA ARG A 532 -23.71 -2.77 1.50
C ARG A 532 -22.56 -2.88 2.48
N LEU A 533 -21.34 -2.64 2.00
CA LEU A 533 -20.18 -2.40 2.83
C LEU A 533 -20.07 -0.91 3.21
N ARG A 534 -19.64 -0.66 4.44
CA ARG A 534 -19.10 0.65 4.84
C ARG A 534 -17.62 0.70 4.47
N ARG A 535 -17.15 1.86 4.03
CA ARG A 535 -15.74 2.12 3.74
C ARG A 535 -14.89 2.07 4.99
N THR A 536 -15.34 2.81 6.04
CA THR A 536 -14.56 3.08 7.24
C THR A 536 -15.32 2.75 8.51
N CYS A 537 -14.56 2.38 9.52
CA CYS A 537 -14.92 2.47 10.93
C CYS A 537 -13.68 2.90 11.73
N TYR A 538 -13.88 3.28 13.00
CA TYR A 538 -12.85 3.89 13.84
C TYR A 538 -12.77 3.17 15.17
N ALA A 539 -11.57 3.18 15.77
CA ALA A 539 -11.43 2.67 17.13
C ALA A 539 -12.10 3.63 18.13
N GLY A 540 -12.99 3.09 18.92
CA GLY A 540 -13.52 3.75 20.08
C GLY A 540 -12.73 3.39 21.36
N THR A 541 -13.33 3.60 22.51
CA THR A 541 -12.69 3.25 23.79
C THR A 541 -12.69 1.73 24.02
N GLY A 542 -11.53 1.17 24.35
CA GLY A 542 -11.37 -0.26 24.67
C GLY A 542 -11.52 -1.17 23.46
N THR A 543 -12.63 -1.89 23.35
CA THR A 543 -12.94 -2.79 22.22
C THR A 543 -14.06 -2.26 21.33
N THR A 544 -14.55 -1.04 21.58
CA THR A 544 -15.65 -0.47 20.84
C THR A 544 -15.20 -0.02 19.45
N VAL A 545 -16.13 -0.08 18.51
CA VAL A 545 -15.94 0.38 17.13
C VAL A 545 -16.95 1.48 16.86
N GLU A 546 -16.46 2.61 16.39
CA GLU A 546 -17.27 3.79 16.08
C GLU A 546 -17.51 3.91 14.58
N HIS A 547 -18.64 4.51 14.23
CA HIS A 547 -19.02 4.78 12.85
C HIS A 547 -19.31 6.26 12.66
N ARG A 548 -19.12 6.73 11.44
CA ARG A 548 -19.57 8.04 11.00
C ARG A 548 -21.10 8.00 10.76
N ASP A 549 -21.77 9.12 11.05
CA ASP A 549 -23.17 9.33 10.71
C ASP A 549 -23.30 10.64 9.90
N PRO A 550 -23.77 10.60 8.65
CA PRO A 550 -24.14 9.43 7.86
C PRO A 550 -22.94 8.51 7.53
N PRO A 551 -23.17 7.20 7.29
CA PRO A 551 -22.11 6.25 7.03
C PRO A 551 -21.38 6.56 5.71
N CYS A 552 -20.07 6.41 5.69
CA CYS A 552 -19.29 6.37 4.46
C CYS A 552 -19.45 4.98 3.83
N TRP A 553 -20.16 4.91 2.70
CA TRP A 553 -20.36 3.66 1.98
C TRP A 553 -19.12 3.27 1.19
N GLY A 554 -18.94 1.95 1.01
CA GLY A 554 -17.81 1.38 0.31
C GLY A 554 -17.81 1.73 -1.17
N PHE A 555 -16.60 1.88 -1.70
CA PHE A 555 -16.29 2.06 -3.12
C PHE A 555 -15.96 0.70 -3.75
N LEU A 556 -15.73 0.67 -5.06
CA LEU A 556 -15.43 -0.58 -5.78
C LEU A 556 -14.30 -1.39 -5.13
N GLU A 557 -13.22 -0.72 -4.72
CA GLU A 557 -12.05 -1.38 -4.12
C GLU A 557 -12.38 -2.09 -2.80
N ASP A 558 -13.33 -1.54 -2.01
CA ASP A 558 -13.77 -2.18 -0.77
C ASP A 558 -14.43 -3.54 -1.04
N TYR A 559 -15.25 -3.62 -2.06
CA TYR A 559 -15.90 -4.88 -2.47
C TYR A 559 -14.89 -5.83 -3.10
N ALA A 560 -14.14 -5.39 -4.10
CA ALA A 560 -13.21 -6.23 -4.84
C ALA A 560 -12.15 -6.88 -3.95
N PHE A 561 -11.55 -6.11 -3.02
CA PHE A 561 -10.49 -6.62 -2.14
C PHE A 561 -11.05 -7.50 -1.02
N VAL A 562 -12.23 -7.17 -0.48
CA VAL A 562 -12.87 -8.05 0.51
C VAL A 562 -13.30 -9.36 -0.14
N VAL A 563 -13.89 -9.35 -1.34
CA VAL A 563 -14.22 -10.58 -2.09
C VAL A 563 -12.96 -11.42 -2.31
N ARG A 564 -11.85 -10.84 -2.77
CA ARG A 564 -10.57 -11.55 -2.93
C ARG A 564 -10.13 -12.18 -1.61
N GLY A 565 -10.13 -11.42 -0.52
CA GLY A 565 -9.76 -11.90 0.81
C GLY A 565 -10.63 -13.07 1.29
N LEU A 566 -11.93 -13.01 1.04
CA LEU A 566 -12.88 -14.08 1.39
C LEU A 566 -12.67 -15.35 0.56
N LEU A 567 -12.34 -15.20 -0.73
CA LEU A 567 -12.01 -16.36 -1.59
C LEU A 567 -10.71 -17.01 -1.15
N ASP A 568 -9.70 -16.23 -0.78
CA ASP A 568 -8.43 -16.74 -0.22
C ASP A 568 -8.66 -17.41 1.13
N LEU A 569 -9.49 -16.82 1.98
CA LEU A 569 -9.86 -17.39 3.28
C LEU A 569 -10.66 -18.69 3.13
N TYR A 570 -11.57 -18.75 2.15
CA TYR A 570 -12.29 -19.99 1.84
C TYR A 570 -11.28 -21.09 1.47
N GLU A 571 -10.35 -20.86 0.55
CA GLU A 571 -9.37 -21.88 0.17
C GLU A 571 -8.48 -22.31 1.34
N ALA A 572 -8.13 -21.39 2.24
CA ALA A 572 -7.30 -21.69 3.41
C ALA A 572 -8.05 -22.43 4.52
N SER A 573 -9.33 -22.12 4.75
CA SER A 573 -10.12 -22.66 5.86
C SER A 573 -11.10 -23.77 5.46
N GLN A 574 -11.44 -23.83 4.19
CA GLN A 574 -12.50 -24.68 3.63
C GLN A 574 -13.88 -24.48 4.30
N GLU A 575 -14.16 -23.27 4.77
CA GLU A 575 -15.46 -22.89 5.35
C GLU A 575 -16.32 -22.17 4.31
N SER A 576 -17.34 -22.86 3.78
CA SER A 576 -18.21 -22.36 2.68
C SER A 576 -18.92 -21.04 2.99
N ALA A 577 -19.12 -20.71 4.26
CA ALA A 577 -19.72 -19.44 4.67
C ALA A 577 -18.97 -18.19 4.14
N TRP A 578 -17.66 -18.29 3.90
CA TRP A 578 -16.87 -17.20 3.34
C TRP A 578 -17.12 -17.04 1.85
N LEU A 579 -17.25 -18.15 1.13
CA LEU A 579 -17.62 -18.15 -0.28
C LEU A 579 -19.05 -17.63 -0.50
N GLU A 580 -19.99 -18.04 0.35
CA GLU A 580 -21.37 -17.53 0.32
C GLU A 580 -21.42 -16.02 0.52
N TRP A 581 -20.62 -15.49 1.46
CA TRP A 581 -20.56 -14.05 1.69
C TRP A 581 -19.85 -13.32 0.55
N ALA A 582 -18.79 -13.89 -0.02
CA ALA A 582 -18.13 -13.37 -1.21
C ALA A 582 -19.09 -13.19 -2.39
N LEU A 583 -19.95 -14.18 -2.65
CA LEU A 583 -20.99 -14.10 -3.69
C LEU A 583 -21.99 -12.94 -3.44
N ARG A 584 -22.46 -12.78 -2.20
CA ARG A 584 -23.34 -11.65 -1.85
C ARG A 584 -22.69 -10.29 -2.07
N LEU A 585 -21.39 -10.18 -1.75
CA LEU A 585 -20.66 -8.94 -1.97
C LEU A 585 -20.40 -8.70 -3.46
N GLN A 586 -20.15 -9.75 -4.25
CA GLN A 586 -20.02 -9.64 -5.70
C GLN A 586 -21.32 -9.17 -6.35
N ASP A 587 -22.47 -9.72 -5.92
CA ASP A 587 -23.79 -9.26 -6.40
C ASP A 587 -24.04 -7.78 -6.08
N ALA A 588 -23.63 -7.33 -4.87
CA ALA A 588 -23.72 -5.92 -4.49
C ALA A 588 -22.76 -5.05 -5.33
N GLN A 589 -21.53 -5.51 -5.55
CA GLN A 589 -20.56 -4.85 -6.43
C GLN A 589 -21.11 -4.65 -7.83
N ASP A 590 -21.71 -5.69 -8.40
CA ASP A 590 -22.30 -5.65 -9.75
C ASP A 590 -23.45 -4.64 -9.84
N ARG A 591 -24.32 -4.63 -8.85
CA ARG A 591 -25.48 -3.71 -8.81
C ARG A 591 -25.03 -2.24 -8.68
N LEU A 592 -23.98 -1.94 -7.89
CA LEU A 592 -23.60 -0.58 -7.54
C LEU A 592 -22.65 0.06 -8.57
N PHE A 593 -21.76 -0.73 -9.16
CA PHE A 593 -20.63 -0.18 -9.91
C PHE A 593 -20.52 -0.63 -11.36
N TRP A 594 -21.25 -1.68 -11.79
CA TRP A 594 -21.13 -2.20 -13.15
C TRP A 594 -21.59 -1.20 -14.21
N ASP A 595 -20.76 -0.98 -15.23
CA ASP A 595 -21.15 -0.24 -16.43
C ASP A 595 -21.76 -1.19 -17.46
N SER A 596 -23.08 -1.13 -17.56
CA SER A 596 -23.84 -1.97 -18.50
C SER A 596 -23.62 -1.63 -19.98
N GLN A 597 -23.11 -0.44 -20.28
CA GLN A 597 -22.87 0.03 -21.65
C GLN A 597 -21.41 -0.17 -22.08
N GLY A 598 -20.46 0.28 -21.23
CA GLY A 598 -19.03 0.28 -21.54
C GLY A 598 -18.27 -0.94 -21.04
N GLY A 599 -18.86 -1.77 -20.18
CA GLY A 599 -18.19 -2.86 -19.48
C GLY A 599 -17.22 -2.38 -18.39
N GLY A 600 -16.86 -3.29 -17.49
CA GLY A 600 -16.04 -2.96 -16.32
C GLY A 600 -16.81 -2.20 -15.23
N TYR A 601 -16.11 -1.80 -14.18
CA TYR A 601 -16.70 -1.16 -13.01
C TYR A 601 -16.23 0.26 -12.83
N PHE A 602 -17.15 1.17 -12.52
CA PHE A 602 -16.81 2.49 -12.01
C PHE A 602 -16.29 2.41 -10.58
N CYS A 603 -15.38 3.31 -10.18
CA CYS A 603 -14.84 3.35 -8.83
C CYS A 603 -15.88 3.72 -7.77
N SER A 604 -16.89 4.53 -8.13
CA SER A 604 -17.98 5.00 -7.26
C SER A 604 -19.35 4.66 -7.83
N GLU A 605 -20.35 4.55 -6.95
CA GLU A 605 -21.74 4.40 -7.38
C GLU A 605 -22.30 5.69 -8.01
N ALA A 606 -23.39 5.57 -8.79
CA ALA A 606 -23.95 6.68 -9.53
C ALA A 606 -24.53 7.79 -8.63
N GLU A 607 -25.17 7.41 -7.53
CA GLU A 607 -25.83 8.35 -6.62
C GLU A 607 -24.84 9.13 -5.76
N LEU A 608 -23.75 8.53 -5.29
CA LEU A 608 -22.69 9.20 -4.53
C LEU A 608 -21.82 10.10 -5.42
N GLY A 609 -21.65 9.72 -6.69
CA GLY A 609 -20.89 10.49 -7.68
C GLY A 609 -21.65 11.67 -8.29
N GLY A 610 -22.93 11.89 -7.97
CA GLY A 610 -23.80 12.87 -8.63
C GLY A 610 -23.37 14.34 -8.52
N SER A 611 -22.46 14.68 -7.60
CA SER A 611 -21.85 16.01 -7.47
C SER A 611 -20.48 16.13 -8.14
N LEU A 612 -19.80 15.02 -8.46
CA LEU A 612 -18.50 15.06 -9.12
C LEU A 612 -18.64 15.18 -10.64
N PRO A 613 -17.71 15.88 -11.32
CA PRO A 613 -17.80 16.13 -12.75
C PRO A 613 -17.65 14.88 -13.62
N LEU A 614 -17.10 13.79 -13.08
CA LEU A 614 -16.92 12.52 -13.80
C LEU A 614 -16.90 11.32 -12.85
N ARG A 615 -17.28 10.15 -13.37
CA ARG A 615 -17.07 8.85 -12.73
C ARG A 615 -15.90 8.14 -13.42
N VAL A 616 -14.95 7.68 -12.63
CA VAL A 616 -13.69 7.09 -13.12
C VAL A 616 -13.75 5.57 -13.04
N LYS A 617 -13.19 4.89 -14.05
CA LYS A 617 -12.77 3.49 -13.98
C LYS A 617 -11.27 3.47 -13.80
N ASP A 618 -10.80 2.79 -12.75
CA ASP A 618 -9.37 2.69 -12.45
C ASP A 618 -8.66 1.82 -13.49
N ASP A 619 -7.73 2.40 -14.23
CA ASP A 619 -7.04 1.81 -15.38
C ASP A 619 -5.53 1.63 -15.15
N GLN A 620 -5.11 1.63 -13.88
CA GLN A 620 -3.71 1.48 -13.51
C GLN A 620 -3.55 0.71 -12.21
N ASP A 621 -2.73 -0.34 -12.24
CA ASP A 621 -2.22 -1.01 -11.05
C ASP A 621 -1.07 -0.18 -10.46
N GLY A 622 -1.17 0.17 -9.18
CA GLY A 622 -0.20 1.01 -8.47
C GLY A 622 0.35 0.32 -7.21
N ALA A 623 0.46 1.08 -6.13
CA ALA A 623 0.78 0.53 -4.81
C ALA A 623 -0.29 -0.49 -4.34
N GLU A 624 -1.53 -0.25 -4.73
CA GLU A 624 -2.63 -1.21 -4.69
C GLU A 624 -3.00 -1.59 -6.12
N PRO A 625 -3.47 -2.82 -6.39
CA PRO A 625 -3.96 -3.18 -7.72
C PRO A 625 -5.23 -2.40 -8.06
N SER A 626 -5.47 -2.14 -9.34
CA SER A 626 -6.76 -1.63 -9.80
C SER A 626 -7.88 -2.57 -9.34
N ALA A 627 -8.94 -1.99 -8.79
CA ALA A 627 -10.10 -2.76 -8.36
C ALA A 627 -10.76 -3.52 -9.53
N ASN A 628 -10.66 -3.01 -10.77
CA ASN A 628 -11.08 -3.74 -11.98
C ASN A 628 -10.19 -4.95 -12.28
N SER A 629 -8.87 -4.84 -12.07
CA SER A 629 -7.94 -5.98 -12.22
C SER A 629 -8.27 -7.09 -11.21
N VAL A 630 -8.53 -6.73 -9.95
CA VAL A 630 -8.92 -7.68 -8.91
C VAL A 630 -10.29 -8.29 -9.18
N ALA A 631 -11.27 -7.47 -9.62
CA ALA A 631 -12.60 -7.94 -9.97
C ALA A 631 -12.57 -8.98 -11.10
N ALA A 632 -11.70 -8.82 -12.10
CA ALA A 632 -11.53 -9.81 -13.17
C ALA A 632 -11.10 -11.18 -12.60
N HIS A 633 -10.11 -11.21 -11.70
CA HIS A 633 -9.71 -12.44 -11.02
C HIS A 633 -10.82 -13.02 -10.14
N ASN A 634 -11.55 -12.18 -9.40
CA ASN A 634 -12.66 -12.64 -8.57
C ASN A 634 -13.76 -13.31 -9.41
N LEU A 635 -14.13 -12.71 -10.55
CA LEU A 635 -15.13 -13.27 -11.47
C LEU A 635 -14.70 -14.65 -12.01
N LEU A 636 -13.43 -14.80 -12.39
CA LEU A 636 -12.89 -16.09 -12.83
C LEU A 636 -12.95 -17.15 -11.72
N ARG A 637 -12.52 -16.79 -10.50
CA ARG A 637 -12.57 -17.72 -9.35
C ARG A 637 -14.00 -18.09 -8.97
N LEU A 638 -14.93 -17.12 -8.98
CA LEU A 638 -16.35 -17.38 -8.72
C LEU A 638 -16.95 -18.31 -9.77
N HIS A 639 -16.58 -18.14 -11.06
CA HIS A 639 -16.93 -19.14 -12.09
C HIS A 639 -16.41 -20.53 -11.73
N GLY A 640 -15.13 -20.63 -11.32
CA GLY A 640 -14.53 -21.90 -10.92
C GLY A 640 -15.22 -22.56 -9.72
N PHE A 641 -15.72 -21.76 -8.76
CA PHE A 641 -16.41 -22.27 -7.56
C PHE A 641 -17.91 -22.59 -7.79
N THR A 642 -18.56 -21.98 -8.78
CA THR A 642 -20.02 -22.10 -8.95
C THR A 642 -20.43 -22.73 -10.27
N GLY A 643 -19.56 -22.76 -11.27
CA GLY A 643 -19.88 -23.20 -12.63
C GLY A 643 -20.77 -22.21 -13.41
N HIS A 644 -21.17 -21.06 -12.80
CA HIS A 644 -22.04 -20.10 -13.47
C HIS A 644 -21.28 -19.34 -14.56
N LYS A 645 -21.75 -19.48 -15.80
CA LYS A 645 -21.15 -18.90 -17.00
C LYS A 645 -21.20 -17.36 -16.98
N ASP A 646 -22.20 -16.79 -16.35
CA ASP A 646 -22.38 -15.33 -16.29
C ASP A 646 -21.16 -14.60 -15.72
N TRP A 647 -20.44 -15.21 -14.77
CA TRP A 647 -19.18 -14.66 -14.23
C TRP A 647 -18.09 -14.62 -15.29
N LEU A 648 -17.98 -15.65 -16.10
CA LEU A 648 -16.99 -15.73 -17.17
C LEU A 648 -17.29 -14.71 -18.28
N ASP A 649 -18.56 -14.60 -18.69
CA ASP A 649 -19.01 -13.65 -19.71
C ASP A 649 -18.81 -12.20 -19.24
N LYS A 650 -19.07 -11.91 -17.96
CA LYS A 650 -18.81 -10.60 -17.34
C LYS A 650 -17.32 -10.28 -17.29
N CYS A 651 -16.47 -11.25 -16.94
CA CYS A 651 -15.02 -11.10 -16.99
C CYS A 651 -14.53 -10.79 -18.40
N ALA A 652 -15.02 -11.50 -19.42
CA ALA A 652 -14.69 -11.24 -20.82
C ALA A 652 -15.07 -9.81 -21.24
N CYS A 653 -16.26 -9.34 -20.84
CA CYS A 653 -16.71 -7.98 -21.09
C CYS A 653 -15.81 -6.94 -20.42
N LEU A 654 -15.42 -7.17 -19.16
CA LEU A 654 -14.48 -6.30 -18.43
C LEU A 654 -13.11 -6.25 -19.14
N LEU A 655 -12.52 -7.39 -19.46
CA LEU A 655 -11.23 -7.46 -20.15
C LEU A 655 -11.27 -6.78 -21.53
N THR A 656 -12.41 -6.88 -22.24
CA THR A 656 -12.63 -6.18 -23.51
C THR A 656 -12.63 -4.66 -23.31
N ALA A 657 -13.28 -4.16 -22.28
CA ALA A 657 -13.32 -2.73 -21.96
C ALA A 657 -11.91 -2.14 -21.76
N PHE A 658 -11.01 -2.88 -21.13
CA PHE A 658 -9.63 -2.43 -20.88
C PHE A 658 -8.62 -2.86 -21.98
N SER A 659 -9.07 -3.47 -23.06
CA SER A 659 -8.20 -4.03 -24.09
C SER A 659 -7.27 -2.99 -24.73
N GLU A 660 -7.77 -1.81 -25.02
CA GLU A 660 -6.96 -0.72 -25.61
C GLU A 660 -5.89 -0.21 -24.64
N ARG A 661 -6.22 -0.09 -23.35
CA ARG A 661 -5.26 0.29 -22.31
C ARG A 661 -4.15 -0.74 -22.19
N MET A 662 -4.48 -2.02 -22.15
CA MET A 662 -3.50 -3.12 -22.14
C MET A 662 -2.64 -3.14 -23.41
N ARG A 663 -3.20 -2.84 -24.59
CA ARG A 663 -2.42 -2.78 -25.84
C ARG A 663 -1.42 -1.63 -25.84
N ARG A 664 -1.80 -0.46 -25.33
CA ARG A 664 -0.92 0.72 -25.30
C ARG A 664 0.19 0.59 -24.27
N VAL A 665 -0.17 0.26 -23.02
CA VAL A 665 0.76 0.25 -21.89
C VAL A 665 0.46 -0.94 -20.98
N PRO A 666 0.80 -2.19 -21.39
CA PRO A 666 0.49 -3.37 -20.58
C PRO A 666 1.12 -3.34 -19.19
N VAL A 667 2.28 -2.71 -19.01
CA VAL A 667 2.95 -2.54 -17.71
C VAL A 667 2.17 -1.68 -16.71
N ALA A 668 1.17 -0.91 -17.18
CA ALA A 668 0.28 -0.17 -16.28
C ALA A 668 -0.79 -1.07 -15.62
N LEU A 669 -1.03 -2.27 -16.16
CA LEU A 669 -2.06 -3.20 -15.71
C LEU A 669 -1.56 -4.66 -15.63
N PRO A 670 -0.43 -4.93 -14.95
CA PRO A 670 0.14 -6.28 -14.89
C PRO A 670 -0.81 -7.30 -14.24
N GLU A 671 -1.61 -6.90 -13.25
CA GLU A 671 -2.61 -7.78 -12.63
C GLU A 671 -3.77 -8.10 -13.59
N MET A 672 -4.19 -7.15 -14.43
CA MET A 672 -5.21 -7.41 -15.44
C MET A 672 -4.68 -8.28 -16.58
N VAL A 673 -3.41 -8.13 -16.97
CA VAL A 673 -2.74 -9.04 -17.93
C VAL A 673 -2.69 -10.47 -17.38
N ARG A 674 -2.48 -10.66 -16.08
CA ARG A 674 -2.62 -11.98 -15.42
C ARG A 674 -4.03 -12.51 -15.52
N ALA A 675 -5.05 -11.67 -15.27
CA ALA A 675 -6.45 -12.07 -15.40
C ALA A 675 -6.80 -12.47 -16.85
N LEU A 676 -6.28 -11.73 -17.84
CA LEU A 676 -6.42 -12.08 -19.25
C LEU A 676 -5.81 -13.47 -19.55
N SER A 677 -4.64 -13.75 -19.01
CA SER A 677 -3.98 -15.06 -19.16
C SER A 677 -4.80 -16.17 -18.52
N ALA A 678 -5.29 -15.96 -17.31
CA ALA A 678 -6.15 -16.91 -16.61
C ALA A 678 -7.48 -17.14 -17.33
N HIS A 679 -8.06 -16.09 -17.91
CA HIS A 679 -9.30 -16.21 -18.70
C HIS A 679 -9.10 -17.04 -19.96
N GLN A 680 -7.99 -16.88 -20.70
CA GLN A 680 -7.74 -17.60 -21.95
C GLN A 680 -7.22 -19.04 -21.73
N GLN A 681 -6.51 -19.29 -20.65
CA GLN A 681 -5.97 -20.62 -20.31
C GLN A 681 -7.00 -21.47 -19.53
N GLY A 682 -7.95 -20.84 -18.84
CA GLY A 682 -8.84 -21.47 -17.89
C GLY A 682 -8.21 -21.66 -16.50
N LEU A 683 -9.04 -21.96 -15.51
CA LEU A 683 -8.60 -22.29 -14.16
C LEU A 683 -8.54 -23.79 -13.95
N LYS A 684 -7.49 -24.24 -13.28
CA LYS A 684 -7.37 -25.61 -12.78
C LYS A 684 -8.30 -25.75 -11.56
N GLN A 685 -9.29 -26.65 -11.62
CA GLN A 685 -10.19 -26.94 -10.49
C GLN A 685 -9.68 -28.18 -9.76
N ILE A 686 -9.30 -28.02 -8.50
CA ILE A 686 -8.80 -29.09 -7.65
C ILE A 686 -9.86 -29.40 -6.60
N VAL A 687 -10.42 -30.60 -6.63
CA VAL A 687 -11.46 -31.05 -5.70
C VAL A 687 -10.87 -32.13 -4.81
N ILE A 688 -10.94 -31.95 -3.50
CA ILE A 688 -10.56 -32.94 -2.50
C ILE A 688 -11.83 -33.46 -1.84
N CYS A 689 -12.08 -34.77 -1.97
CA CYS A 689 -13.17 -35.45 -1.29
C CYS A 689 -12.67 -35.99 0.04
N GLY A 690 -13.22 -35.49 1.12
CA GLY A 690 -12.79 -35.93 2.46
C GLY A 690 -13.41 -35.10 3.56
N GLU A 691 -13.25 -35.57 4.79
CA GLU A 691 -13.66 -34.83 5.98
C GLU A 691 -12.61 -33.74 6.32
N ARG A 692 -13.01 -32.50 6.50
CA ARG A 692 -12.13 -31.33 6.70
C ARG A 692 -11.08 -31.54 7.81
N THR A 693 -11.46 -32.22 8.87
CA THR A 693 -10.60 -32.46 10.05
C THR A 693 -9.71 -33.68 9.95
N ALA A 694 -9.96 -34.58 8.97
CA ALA A 694 -9.20 -35.78 8.78
C ALA A 694 -7.75 -35.50 8.35
N LYS A 695 -6.80 -36.32 8.83
CA LYS A 695 -5.36 -36.10 8.60
C LYS A 695 -4.98 -36.24 7.13
N ASP A 696 -5.55 -37.21 6.42
CA ASP A 696 -5.31 -37.45 5.00
C ASP A 696 -5.87 -36.32 4.13
N THR A 697 -7.06 -35.79 4.45
CA THR A 697 -7.63 -34.61 3.80
C THR A 697 -6.72 -33.39 3.97
N ARG A 698 -6.26 -33.13 5.21
CA ARG A 698 -5.34 -32.03 5.50
C ARG A 698 -4.00 -32.18 4.79
N ALA A 699 -3.49 -33.41 4.64
CA ALA A 699 -2.26 -33.66 3.91
C ALA A 699 -2.38 -33.33 2.41
N LEU A 700 -3.51 -33.69 1.77
CA LEU A 700 -3.78 -33.32 0.36
C LEU A 700 -3.95 -31.79 0.21
N LEU A 701 -4.72 -31.15 1.09
CA LEU A 701 -4.88 -29.68 1.10
C LEU A 701 -3.52 -28.99 1.25
N GLN A 702 -2.70 -29.41 2.20
CA GLN A 702 -1.38 -28.82 2.43
C GLN A 702 -0.45 -29.04 1.22
N CYS A 703 -0.53 -30.20 0.55
CA CYS A 703 0.19 -30.45 -0.69
C CYS A 703 -0.13 -29.41 -1.78
N VAL A 704 -1.42 -29.07 -1.94
CA VAL A 704 -1.84 -28.04 -2.90
C VAL A 704 -1.35 -26.65 -2.48
N HIS A 705 -1.48 -26.31 -1.20
CA HIS A 705 -1.04 -25.01 -0.68
C HIS A 705 0.47 -24.79 -0.72
N ALA A 706 1.25 -25.85 -0.63
CA ALA A 706 2.71 -25.76 -0.72
C ALA A 706 3.22 -25.42 -2.14
N LEU A 707 2.39 -25.54 -3.16
CA LEU A 707 2.74 -25.31 -4.57
C LEU A 707 2.25 -23.96 -5.05
N TYR A 708 3.05 -23.30 -5.89
CA TYR A 708 2.62 -22.07 -6.57
C TYR A 708 1.77 -22.42 -7.79
N ILE A 709 0.45 -22.32 -7.63
CA ILE A 709 -0.55 -22.55 -8.68
C ILE A 709 -1.51 -21.35 -8.71
N PRO A 710 -1.18 -20.27 -9.43
CA PRO A 710 -1.93 -19.01 -9.36
C PRO A 710 -3.32 -19.10 -10.01
N ASN A 711 -3.49 -19.97 -11.04
CA ASN A 711 -4.72 -20.12 -11.80
C ASN A 711 -5.48 -21.38 -11.36
N LYS A 712 -5.86 -21.45 -10.09
CA LYS A 712 -6.62 -22.56 -9.52
C LYS A 712 -7.83 -22.10 -8.72
N VAL A 713 -8.74 -23.02 -8.50
CA VAL A 713 -9.71 -23.03 -7.40
C VAL A 713 -9.59 -24.37 -6.65
N LEU A 714 -9.57 -24.29 -5.31
CA LEU A 714 -9.45 -25.45 -4.44
C LEU A 714 -10.77 -25.67 -3.69
N ILE A 715 -11.40 -26.82 -3.89
CA ILE A 715 -12.71 -27.16 -3.37
C ILE A 715 -12.60 -28.38 -2.46
N LEU A 716 -13.21 -28.33 -1.29
CA LEU A 716 -13.44 -29.48 -0.45
C LEU A 716 -14.87 -30.00 -0.65
N ALA A 717 -15.00 -31.23 -1.10
CA ALA A 717 -16.25 -31.95 -1.20
C ALA A 717 -16.42 -32.85 0.03
N ASP A 718 -17.39 -32.48 0.88
CA ASP A 718 -17.69 -33.19 2.15
C ASP A 718 -18.63 -34.39 1.96
N GLY A 719 -19.13 -34.60 0.74
CA GLY A 719 -20.07 -35.67 0.39
C GLY A 719 -21.52 -35.37 0.78
N ASP A 720 -21.83 -34.22 1.36
CA ASP A 720 -23.21 -33.81 1.65
C ASP A 720 -23.86 -33.16 0.43
N PRO A 721 -24.89 -33.79 -0.18
CA PRO A 721 -25.62 -33.22 -1.32
C PRO A 721 -26.34 -31.91 -0.98
N SER A 722 -26.64 -31.67 0.28
CA SER A 722 -27.34 -30.47 0.75
C SER A 722 -26.37 -29.30 1.05
N SER A 723 -25.07 -29.55 1.00
CA SER A 723 -24.05 -28.52 1.25
C SER A 723 -24.15 -27.41 0.21
N PHE A 724 -23.71 -26.21 0.58
CA PHE A 724 -23.71 -25.06 -0.32
C PHE A 724 -23.01 -25.36 -1.64
N LEU A 725 -21.81 -25.90 -1.59
CA LEU A 725 -21.02 -26.19 -2.79
C LEU A 725 -21.64 -27.28 -3.67
N SER A 726 -22.23 -28.34 -3.06
CA SER A 726 -22.94 -29.40 -3.81
C SER A 726 -24.16 -28.86 -4.54
N ARG A 727 -24.81 -27.83 -4.00
CA ARG A 727 -25.91 -27.14 -4.70
C ARG A 727 -25.39 -26.26 -5.86
N GLN A 728 -24.20 -25.64 -5.74
CA GLN A 728 -23.60 -24.86 -6.81
C GLN A 728 -23.05 -25.77 -7.92
N LEU A 729 -22.36 -26.84 -7.53
CA LEU A 729 -21.73 -27.80 -8.41
C LEU A 729 -22.23 -29.21 -8.13
N PRO A 730 -23.39 -29.62 -8.74
CA PRO A 730 -24.04 -30.90 -8.44
C PRO A 730 -23.15 -32.14 -8.63
N PHE A 731 -22.14 -32.05 -9.52
CA PHE A 731 -21.22 -33.18 -9.74
C PHE A 731 -20.38 -33.51 -8.50
N LEU A 732 -20.17 -32.58 -7.55
CA LEU A 732 -19.46 -32.86 -6.32
C LEU A 732 -20.08 -33.99 -5.51
N SER A 733 -21.39 -34.12 -5.52
CA SER A 733 -22.11 -35.20 -4.85
C SER A 733 -21.89 -36.58 -5.49
N THR A 734 -21.40 -36.63 -6.73
CA THR A 734 -21.11 -37.88 -7.47
C THR A 734 -19.69 -38.39 -7.20
N LEU A 735 -18.79 -37.52 -6.72
CA LEU A 735 -17.41 -37.89 -6.42
C LEU A 735 -17.35 -38.80 -5.18
N ARG A 736 -16.41 -39.74 -5.17
CA ARG A 736 -16.29 -40.75 -4.12
C ARG A 736 -14.86 -40.72 -3.55
N ARG A 737 -14.76 -41.04 -2.28
CA ARG A 737 -13.50 -41.37 -1.66
C ARG A 737 -13.04 -42.78 -2.12
N LEU A 738 -11.81 -42.91 -2.54
CA LEU A 738 -11.24 -44.19 -2.92
C LEU A 738 -10.77 -44.93 -1.65
N GLU A 739 -11.24 -46.16 -1.45
CA GLU A 739 -10.90 -46.95 -0.27
C GLU A 739 -11.11 -46.25 1.07
N ASP A 740 -12.18 -45.44 1.18
CA ASP A 740 -12.51 -44.59 2.33
C ASP A 740 -11.42 -43.53 2.71
N ARG A 741 -10.44 -43.32 1.85
CA ARG A 741 -9.38 -42.34 2.01
C ARG A 741 -9.75 -41.00 1.33
N ALA A 742 -9.20 -39.91 1.84
CA ALA A 742 -9.30 -38.62 1.15
C ALA A 742 -8.76 -38.72 -0.28
N THR A 743 -9.50 -38.22 -1.23
CA THR A 743 -9.20 -38.41 -2.66
C THR A 743 -9.26 -37.07 -3.40
N ALA A 744 -8.21 -36.75 -4.16
CA ALA A 744 -8.11 -35.56 -5.00
C ALA A 744 -8.52 -35.87 -6.44
N TYR A 745 -9.26 -34.95 -7.05
CA TYR A 745 -9.62 -34.91 -8.46
C TYR A 745 -9.19 -33.58 -9.04
N VAL A 746 -8.46 -33.61 -10.16
CA VAL A 746 -7.97 -32.39 -10.82
C VAL A 746 -8.66 -32.25 -12.18
N TYR A 747 -9.37 -31.15 -12.36
CA TYR A 747 -10.06 -30.83 -13.61
C TYR A 747 -9.28 -29.71 -14.32
N GLU A 748 -8.94 -29.96 -15.57
CA GLU A 748 -8.26 -29.02 -16.45
C GLU A 748 -8.75 -29.22 -17.89
N ASN A 749 -9.14 -28.16 -18.58
CA ASN A 749 -9.62 -28.20 -19.97
C ASN A 749 -10.73 -29.24 -20.22
N GLN A 750 -11.69 -29.33 -19.31
CA GLN A 750 -12.81 -30.30 -19.32
C GLN A 750 -12.40 -31.78 -19.15
N ALA A 751 -11.15 -32.05 -18.86
CA ALA A 751 -10.66 -33.40 -18.52
C ALA A 751 -10.48 -33.53 -17.00
N CYS A 752 -10.82 -34.71 -16.47
CA CYS A 752 -10.60 -35.06 -15.07
C CYS A 752 -9.43 -36.02 -14.96
N SER A 753 -8.53 -35.80 -13.99
CA SER A 753 -7.49 -36.75 -13.65
C SER A 753 -8.06 -38.06 -13.11
N MET A 754 -7.23 -39.09 -13.08
CA MET A 754 -7.50 -40.29 -12.25
C MET A 754 -7.56 -39.86 -10.77
N PRO A 755 -8.40 -40.50 -9.93
CA PRO A 755 -8.46 -40.24 -8.50
C PRO A 755 -7.10 -40.45 -7.82
N ILE A 756 -6.66 -39.53 -6.96
CA ILE A 756 -5.36 -39.55 -6.28
C ILE A 756 -5.56 -39.52 -4.78
N THR A 757 -4.95 -40.46 -4.04
CA THR A 757 -5.01 -40.51 -2.58
C THR A 757 -3.69 -40.10 -1.91
N GLU A 758 -2.58 -40.15 -2.65
CA GLU A 758 -1.24 -39.87 -2.13
C GLU A 758 -0.77 -38.45 -2.44
N PRO A 759 -0.34 -37.67 -1.44
CA PRO A 759 0.14 -36.30 -1.66
C PRO A 759 1.30 -36.19 -2.67
N CYS A 760 2.23 -37.19 -2.67
CA CYS A 760 3.35 -37.18 -3.60
C CYS A 760 2.95 -37.39 -5.07
N GLU A 761 1.86 -38.13 -5.33
CA GLU A 761 1.30 -38.30 -6.68
C GLU A 761 0.55 -37.04 -7.11
N LEU A 762 -0.21 -36.44 -6.20
CA LEU A 762 -0.87 -35.14 -6.44
C LEU A 762 0.16 -34.06 -6.77
N GLN A 763 1.23 -33.97 -6.02
CA GLN A 763 2.31 -33.02 -6.29
C GLN A 763 2.91 -33.21 -7.69
N LYS A 764 3.21 -34.43 -8.10
CA LYS A 764 3.73 -34.72 -9.43
C LYS A 764 2.79 -34.27 -10.53
N LEU A 765 1.48 -34.55 -10.38
CA LEU A 765 0.47 -34.12 -11.34
C LEU A 765 0.36 -32.60 -11.43
N LEU A 766 0.37 -31.90 -10.30
CA LEU A 766 0.22 -30.45 -10.25
C LEU A 766 1.44 -29.66 -10.76
N LEU A 767 2.61 -30.30 -10.81
CA LEU A 767 3.86 -29.72 -11.32
C LEU A 767 4.04 -29.94 -12.83
N GLN A 768 3.26 -30.85 -13.46
CA GLN A 768 3.21 -31.04 -14.92
C GLN A 768 2.44 -29.88 -15.59
#